data_adbde5ca0bdc159a06432875887a6a13
#
_entry.id   adbde5ca0bdc159a06432875887a6a13
#
_cell.length_a   1.000
_cell.length_b   1.000
_cell.length_c   1.000
_cell.angle_alpha   90.00
_cell.angle_beta   90.00
_cell.angle_gamma   90.00
#
_symmetry.space_group_name_H-M   'P 1'
#
loop_
_entity.id
_entity.type
_entity.pdbx_description
1 polymer ?
#
loop_
_entity_poly.entity_id
_entity_poly.type
_entity_poly.pdbx_seq_one_letter_code
_entity_poly.pdbx_strand_id
1 'polypeptide(L)'
;MNEAETRAEHIDPALQVAGWGVDEGSRVRRECLIAPGRIEGLGRRGKALLADYVLEYRNTKLAVIEAKACDMAMTEGLAQAKNYAGKLSIRFAYSTNGQGIYEVDMVTGAEREVTCYPSPSELWQRTFAKQDAWRDRFAAIPYEDKGGSHLGRYYQDIAIGRVLEAVAANKHRVLLTLATGTGKTFIAFQVAWKLFHSRWNLSHEPARRPRILFLADRNILANQAYNAFSAFPEDALVRIAPEDIRKKGKVPKNGSLFFTIFQTFMSGPPKDGKTSPYFGEYPSDFFDFIVIDECHRGGANDESNWRGILEYFAPAVQLGLTATPKRAENVDTYAYFGEPVYVYSLKDGINDGFLTPFRVKQISTTLDEYVYTPDDTMIVGEVVAGKRYVEKDFNKIIEIKERESHRVKLFLDQIDQREKTLVFCASQIHALAVRDLINQMKTCKEPNYCQRVTANDGELGEQHLRDFQDNEKSIPTILTTSQKLSTGVDARNVRNIVLMRPINSMIEFKQIIGRGTRLFDGKDYFTIYDFVKAHHHFNDPEWDGEPIAPEECLTCNKTPCECERQSPKPCGRCGVRPCICAKEACSKCGRTPCECVKKAVVKLADGKSRMIQHMMVTSFWHPDGTPMSAQQFMEMLFGKLPEYFNNETELREIWSMPDTRKKLLEGLSESGFGDEQLSEMQRIIDAEKSDLFDVLAYVAYALPTVTRSERASRAKVSISSHFNAKQQGFLDFVLSHYVDDGVRVLDLDKMKDLLQLKYNSIYDAQVALGPAPEIGKFFAGFQQYLYIGAA
;
A
#
# COMPACT_ATOMS: atom_id res chain seq x y z
N MET A 1 30.89 35.85 0.03
CA MET A 1 30.64 35.09 -1.23
C MET A 1 29.54 34.13 -0.95
N ASN A 2 28.45 34.20 -1.73
CA ASN A 2 27.31 33.29 -1.57
C ASN A 2 27.65 31.91 -2.15
N GLU A 3 26.74 30.94 -1.98
CA GLU A 3 26.97 29.57 -2.44
C GLU A 3 27.17 29.47 -3.95
N ALA A 4 26.40 30.21 -4.76
CA ALA A 4 26.53 30.21 -6.22
C ALA A 4 27.88 30.77 -6.68
N GLU A 5 28.36 31.84 -6.04
CA GLU A 5 29.68 32.40 -6.28
C GLU A 5 30.78 31.45 -5.83
N THR A 6 30.61 30.78 -4.66
CA THR A 6 31.55 29.75 -4.18
C THR A 6 31.69 28.58 -5.16
N ARG A 7 30.57 28.15 -5.72
CA ARG A 7 30.57 27.09 -6.75
C ARG A 7 31.35 27.52 -7.99
N ALA A 8 31.08 28.70 -8.52
CA ALA A 8 31.69 29.18 -9.79
C ALA A 8 33.18 29.51 -9.64
N GLU A 9 33.59 30.12 -8.52
CA GLU A 9 34.96 30.60 -8.36
C GLU A 9 35.92 29.57 -7.76
N HIS A 10 35.43 28.62 -6.95
CA HIS A 10 36.30 27.69 -6.23
C HIS A 10 36.02 26.22 -6.59
N ILE A 11 34.75 25.78 -6.56
CA ILE A 11 34.45 24.33 -6.68
C ILE A 11 34.58 23.87 -8.12
N ASP A 12 34.00 24.58 -9.10
CA ASP A 12 34.04 24.22 -10.50
C ASP A 12 35.49 24.18 -11.06
N PRO A 13 36.33 25.17 -10.78
CA PRO A 13 37.73 25.12 -11.20
C PRO A 13 38.51 23.96 -10.54
N ALA A 14 38.30 23.69 -9.25
CA ALA A 14 38.96 22.59 -8.56
C ALA A 14 38.55 21.21 -9.12
N LEU A 15 37.28 21.02 -9.50
CA LEU A 15 36.85 19.82 -10.19
C LEU A 15 37.45 19.66 -11.57
N GLN A 16 37.53 20.74 -12.33
CA GLN A 16 38.20 20.74 -13.66
C GLN A 16 39.68 20.39 -13.56
N VAL A 17 40.39 20.95 -12.59
CA VAL A 17 41.81 20.63 -12.33
C VAL A 17 41.99 19.16 -11.98
N ALA A 18 41.04 18.55 -11.26
CA ALA A 18 41.05 17.12 -10.96
C ALA A 18 40.63 16.22 -12.14
N GLY A 19 40.26 16.80 -13.31
CA GLY A 19 39.87 16.07 -14.52
C GLY A 19 38.37 15.86 -14.68
N TRP A 20 37.54 16.31 -13.72
CA TRP A 20 36.08 16.13 -13.79
C TRP A 20 35.48 17.06 -14.86
N GLY A 21 34.71 16.45 -15.79
CA GLY A 21 34.15 17.14 -16.96
C GLY A 21 35.16 17.45 -18.06
N VAL A 22 36.44 17.05 -17.91
CA VAL A 22 37.54 17.22 -18.87
C VAL A 22 38.03 15.86 -19.43
N ASP A 23 38.28 14.90 -18.50
CA ASP A 23 38.70 13.55 -18.89
C ASP A 23 37.60 12.82 -19.65
N GLU A 24 37.96 12.02 -20.64
CA GLU A 24 36.98 11.26 -21.43
C GLU A 24 36.14 10.34 -20.55
N GLY A 25 34.83 10.39 -20.73
CA GLY A 25 33.87 9.61 -19.97
C GLY A 25 33.57 10.18 -18.58
N SER A 26 34.17 11.32 -18.16
CA SER A 26 33.80 12.00 -16.92
C SER A 26 32.74 13.07 -17.15
N ARG A 27 31.83 13.24 -16.18
CA ARG A 27 30.78 14.25 -16.20
C ARG A 27 30.55 14.82 -14.81
N VAL A 28 30.26 16.11 -14.75
CA VAL A 28 29.78 16.80 -13.53
C VAL A 28 28.32 17.16 -13.75
N ARG A 29 27.43 16.52 -12.98
CA ARG A 29 26.01 16.88 -12.98
C ARG A 29 25.75 17.88 -11.84
N ARG A 30 25.33 19.07 -12.19
CA ARG A 30 24.97 20.13 -11.23
C ARG A 30 23.49 20.09 -10.97
N GLU A 31 23.11 20.45 -9.73
CA GLU A 31 21.70 20.51 -9.30
C GLU A 31 20.92 19.25 -9.68
N CYS A 32 21.51 18.10 -9.34
CA CYS A 32 20.98 16.80 -9.73
C CYS A 32 19.75 16.45 -8.90
N LEU A 33 18.57 16.45 -9.53
CA LEU A 33 17.33 16.00 -8.89
C LEU A 33 17.39 14.48 -8.64
N ILE A 34 17.47 14.09 -7.37
CA ILE A 34 17.45 12.70 -6.92
C ILE A 34 16.00 12.21 -6.84
N ALA A 35 15.15 12.94 -6.10
CA ALA A 35 13.76 12.60 -5.89
C ALA A 35 12.89 13.87 -5.85
N PRO A 36 11.73 13.90 -6.53
CA PRO A 36 10.88 15.09 -6.59
C PRO A 36 10.11 15.39 -5.31
N GLY A 37 10.20 14.51 -4.30
CA GLY A 37 9.46 14.63 -3.04
C GLY A 37 8.04 14.05 -3.14
N ARG A 38 7.54 13.57 -1.99
CA ARG A 38 6.20 12.96 -1.84
C ARG A 38 5.11 13.92 -2.32
N ILE A 39 4.07 13.40 -2.95
CA ILE A 39 2.87 14.17 -3.27
C ILE A 39 2.08 14.37 -1.98
N GLU A 40 1.83 15.63 -1.60
CA GLU A 40 1.13 16.02 -0.36
C GLU A 40 -0.31 16.48 -0.60
N GLY A 41 -0.72 16.55 -1.87
CA GLY A 41 -2.06 16.98 -2.27
C GLY A 41 -2.14 18.44 -2.73
N LEU A 42 -3.23 18.80 -3.41
CA LEU A 42 -3.45 20.14 -3.99
C LEU A 42 -2.30 20.61 -4.90
N GLY A 43 -1.68 19.67 -5.63
CA GLY A 43 -0.54 19.95 -6.49
C GLY A 43 0.77 20.24 -5.75
N ARG A 44 0.80 20.11 -4.42
CA ARG A 44 2.02 20.31 -3.60
C ARG A 44 2.82 19.04 -3.50
N ARG A 45 4.13 19.20 -3.41
CA ARG A 45 5.09 18.12 -3.14
C ARG A 45 5.90 18.47 -1.90
N GLY A 46 6.30 17.45 -1.17
CA GLY A 46 7.29 17.55 -0.11
C GLY A 46 8.66 18.03 -0.65
N LYS A 47 9.61 18.21 0.23
CA LYS A 47 10.94 18.71 -0.14
C LYS A 47 11.61 17.78 -1.14
N ALA A 48 11.95 18.29 -2.32
CA ALA A 48 12.75 17.57 -3.30
C ALA A 48 14.17 17.32 -2.76
N LEU A 49 14.75 16.19 -3.13
CA LEU A 49 16.16 15.89 -2.88
C LEU A 49 16.96 16.31 -4.10
N LEU A 50 17.79 17.33 -3.94
CA LEU A 50 18.60 17.94 -4.99
C LEU A 50 20.05 17.97 -4.48
N ALA A 51 20.94 17.24 -5.15
CA ALA A 51 22.37 17.30 -4.85
C ALA A 51 23.04 18.39 -5.68
N ASP A 52 23.89 19.20 -5.05
CA ASP A 52 24.61 20.29 -5.75
C ASP A 52 25.44 19.74 -6.89
N TYR A 53 26.20 18.67 -6.62
CA TYR A 53 26.97 17.98 -7.66
C TYR A 53 26.88 16.46 -7.50
N VAL A 54 26.81 15.76 -8.64
CA VAL A 54 27.06 14.32 -8.76
C VAL A 54 28.17 14.10 -9.76
N LEU A 55 29.24 13.44 -9.34
CA LEU A 55 30.37 13.11 -10.18
C LEU A 55 30.15 11.73 -10.83
N GLU A 56 30.17 11.71 -12.14
CA GLU A 56 29.91 10.51 -12.95
C GLU A 56 31.13 10.21 -13.82
N TYR A 57 31.55 8.95 -13.81
CA TYR A 57 32.62 8.45 -14.69
C TYR A 57 32.20 7.11 -15.28
N ARG A 58 32.44 6.94 -16.61
CA ARG A 58 32.01 5.75 -17.34
C ARG A 58 30.54 5.40 -17.09
N ASN A 59 29.66 6.39 -17.21
CA ASN A 59 28.20 6.27 -16.95
C ASN A 59 27.82 5.72 -15.55
N THR A 60 28.73 5.83 -14.58
CA THR A 60 28.53 5.40 -13.19
C THR A 60 28.73 6.59 -12.25
N LYS A 61 27.78 6.79 -11.34
CA LYS A 61 27.86 7.83 -10.30
C LYS A 61 28.84 7.39 -9.22
N LEU A 62 29.89 8.16 -8.95
CA LEU A 62 30.96 7.79 -8.01
C LEU A 62 30.99 8.62 -6.74
N ALA A 63 30.57 9.89 -6.83
CA ALA A 63 30.53 10.78 -5.67
C ALA A 63 29.39 11.78 -5.73
N VAL A 64 29.01 12.29 -4.55
CA VAL A 64 28.19 13.49 -4.39
C VAL A 64 28.97 14.56 -3.68
N ILE A 65 28.71 15.84 -4.01
CA ILE A 65 29.31 16.99 -3.34
C ILE A 65 28.18 17.90 -2.93
N GLU A 66 28.19 18.35 -1.69
CA GLU A 66 27.32 19.39 -1.15
C GLU A 66 28.16 20.66 -0.92
N ALA A 67 27.75 21.74 -1.54
CA ALA A 67 28.38 23.04 -1.48
C ALA A 67 27.76 23.91 -0.39
N LYS A 68 28.55 24.76 0.23
CA LYS A 68 28.11 25.82 1.15
C LYS A 68 28.81 27.12 0.83
N ALA A 69 28.24 28.22 1.34
CA ALA A 69 28.85 29.53 1.21
C ALA A 69 30.24 29.57 1.86
N CYS A 70 31.13 30.39 1.34
CA CYS A 70 32.54 30.45 1.74
C CYS A 70 32.81 30.79 3.20
N ASP A 71 31.85 31.45 3.82
CA ASP A 71 31.87 31.84 5.25
C ASP A 71 31.33 30.79 6.23
N MET A 72 30.80 29.68 5.67
CA MET A 72 30.29 28.53 6.45
C MET A 72 31.40 27.50 6.71
N ALA A 73 31.19 26.63 7.72
CA ALA A 73 32.13 25.55 7.94
C ALA A 73 32.08 24.56 6.76
N MET A 74 33.22 24.01 6.32
CA MET A 74 33.30 23.03 5.24
C MET A 74 32.50 21.74 5.52
N THR A 75 32.19 21.45 6.79
CA THR A 75 31.40 20.29 7.24
C THR A 75 29.91 20.58 7.37
N GLU A 76 29.45 21.79 7.12
CA GLU A 76 28.04 22.17 7.28
C GLU A 76 27.10 21.39 6.38
N GLY A 77 27.52 21.06 5.16
CA GLY A 77 26.78 20.22 4.21
C GLY A 77 26.91 18.71 4.42
N LEU A 78 27.70 18.25 5.41
CA LEU A 78 28.11 16.85 5.52
C LEU A 78 26.94 15.88 5.69
N ALA A 79 25.98 16.22 6.53
CA ALA A 79 24.79 15.38 6.76
C ALA A 79 23.94 15.23 5.49
N GLN A 80 23.83 16.30 4.69
CA GLN A 80 23.13 16.28 3.40
C GLN A 80 23.89 15.42 2.39
N ALA A 81 25.20 15.61 2.26
CA ALA A 81 26.05 14.82 1.39
C ALA A 81 25.98 13.31 1.70
N LYS A 82 26.06 12.92 2.98
CA LYS A 82 25.88 11.53 3.43
C LYS A 82 24.50 10.98 3.06
N ASN A 83 23.45 11.76 3.30
CA ASN A 83 22.07 11.36 2.96
C ASN A 83 21.93 11.09 1.44
N TYR A 84 22.45 11.99 0.60
CA TYR A 84 22.40 11.85 -0.85
C TYR A 84 23.26 10.67 -1.34
N ALA A 85 24.45 10.48 -0.78
CA ALA A 85 25.30 9.34 -1.08
C ALA A 85 24.62 8.02 -0.71
N GLY A 86 24.02 7.94 0.47
CA GLY A 86 23.23 6.78 0.89
C GLY A 86 22.05 6.50 -0.04
N LYS A 87 21.28 7.53 -0.41
CA LYS A 87 20.14 7.42 -1.31
C LYS A 87 20.55 6.94 -2.72
N LEU A 88 21.66 7.45 -3.24
CA LEU A 88 22.20 7.08 -4.55
C LEU A 88 23.05 5.79 -4.52
N SER A 89 23.26 5.18 -3.37
CA SER A 89 24.20 4.04 -3.16
C SER A 89 25.62 4.37 -3.67
N ILE A 90 26.07 5.59 -3.45
CA ILE A 90 27.41 6.08 -3.83
C ILE A 90 28.35 5.95 -2.64
N ARG A 91 29.60 5.55 -2.90
CA ARG A 91 30.59 5.31 -1.85
C ARG A 91 31.16 6.59 -1.28
N PHE A 92 31.38 7.65 -2.08
CA PHE A 92 32.05 8.86 -1.63
C PHE A 92 31.11 10.05 -1.54
N ALA A 93 31.15 10.74 -0.40
CA ALA A 93 30.44 11.98 -0.18
C ALA A 93 31.45 13.09 0.18
N TYR A 94 31.25 14.27 -0.36
CA TYR A 94 32.05 15.44 -0.09
C TYR A 94 31.19 16.60 0.41
N SER A 95 31.70 17.35 1.37
CA SER A 95 31.15 18.64 1.75
C SER A 95 32.24 19.69 1.60
N THR A 96 31.92 20.88 1.09
CA THR A 96 32.87 21.93 0.81
C THR A 96 32.27 23.33 0.92
N ASN A 97 33.08 24.29 1.36
CA ASN A 97 32.79 25.73 1.31
C ASN A 97 33.69 26.47 0.30
N GLY A 98 34.32 25.73 -0.62
CA GLY A 98 35.26 26.25 -1.60
C GLY A 98 36.67 26.52 -1.08
N GLN A 99 36.88 26.63 0.24
CA GLN A 99 38.22 26.81 0.86
C GLN A 99 38.78 25.50 1.40
N GLY A 100 37.91 24.60 1.87
CA GLY A 100 38.24 23.27 2.35
C GLY A 100 37.35 22.21 1.75
N ILE A 101 37.84 20.98 1.68
CA ILE A 101 37.09 19.82 1.18
C ILE A 101 37.10 18.71 2.23
N TYR A 102 35.92 18.26 2.64
CA TYR A 102 35.77 17.17 3.61
C TYR A 102 35.22 15.93 2.91
N GLU A 103 35.98 14.83 2.96
CA GLU A 103 35.63 13.54 2.31
C GLU A 103 35.07 12.54 3.32
N VAL A 104 34.04 11.80 2.90
CA VAL A 104 33.53 10.63 3.64
C VAL A 104 33.51 9.43 2.71
N ASP A 105 34.09 8.33 3.16
CA ASP A 105 33.92 6.99 2.57
C ASP A 105 32.76 6.28 3.29
N MET A 106 31.61 6.19 2.63
CA MET A 106 30.37 5.60 3.18
C MET A 106 30.48 4.10 3.48
N VAL A 107 31.49 3.41 2.92
CA VAL A 107 31.69 1.97 3.14
C VAL A 107 32.53 1.72 4.39
N THR A 108 33.62 2.49 4.57
CA THR A 108 34.53 2.32 5.71
C THR A 108 34.16 3.19 6.91
N GLY A 109 33.33 4.20 6.71
CA GLY A 109 33.03 5.23 7.69
C GLY A 109 34.18 6.21 7.94
N ALA A 110 35.25 6.15 7.14
CA ALA A 110 36.41 7.07 7.30
C ALA A 110 36.02 8.47 6.83
N GLU A 111 36.38 9.46 7.66
CA GLU A 111 36.13 10.87 7.41
C GLU A 111 37.43 11.63 7.51
N ARG A 112 37.71 12.54 6.56
CA ARG A 112 38.94 13.33 6.56
C ARG A 112 38.83 14.60 5.72
N GLU A 113 39.59 15.57 6.07
CA GLU A 113 39.89 16.71 5.21
C GLU A 113 40.85 16.29 4.08
N VAL A 114 40.62 16.75 2.87
CA VAL A 114 41.46 16.51 1.71
C VAL A 114 41.81 17.84 1.02
N THR A 115 42.97 17.90 0.40
CA THR A 115 43.48 19.12 -0.26
C THR A 115 42.96 19.31 -1.67
N CYS A 116 42.54 18.24 -2.33
CA CYS A 116 42.01 18.24 -3.70
C CYS A 116 41.06 17.09 -3.92
N TYR A 117 40.20 17.20 -4.93
CA TYR A 117 39.36 16.08 -5.38
C TYR A 117 40.22 15.01 -6.06
N PRO A 118 39.94 13.71 -5.86
CA PRO A 118 40.59 12.66 -6.63
C PRO A 118 40.18 12.75 -8.12
N SER A 119 41.05 12.32 -9.01
CA SER A 119 40.71 12.21 -10.43
C SER A 119 39.61 11.17 -10.69
N PRO A 120 38.89 11.23 -11.83
CA PRO A 120 37.89 10.23 -12.20
C PRO A 120 38.43 8.80 -12.17
N SER A 121 39.60 8.56 -12.64
CA SER A 121 40.26 7.24 -12.66
C SER A 121 40.66 6.76 -11.25
N GLU A 122 41.16 7.65 -10.41
CA GLU A 122 41.48 7.34 -9.01
C GLU A 122 40.25 7.00 -8.22
N LEU A 123 39.17 7.78 -8.35
CA LEU A 123 37.91 7.52 -7.64
C LEU A 123 37.25 6.22 -8.10
N TRP A 124 37.39 5.89 -9.41
CA TRP A 124 36.95 4.59 -9.94
C TRP A 124 37.69 3.43 -9.27
N GLN A 125 39.03 3.51 -9.20
CA GLN A 125 39.87 2.48 -8.57
C GLN A 125 39.55 2.33 -7.07
N ARG A 126 39.33 3.45 -6.37
CA ARG A 126 38.95 3.43 -4.95
C ARG A 126 37.56 2.82 -4.75
N THR A 127 36.64 3.07 -5.67
CA THR A 127 35.29 2.51 -5.64
C THR A 127 35.30 1.02 -5.92
N PHE A 128 36.02 0.59 -6.93
CA PHE A 128 36.13 -0.78 -7.41
C PHE A 128 37.51 -1.37 -7.20
N ALA A 129 37.77 -1.84 -5.97
CA ALA A 129 39.09 -2.35 -5.58
C ALA A 129 39.59 -3.54 -6.42
N LYS A 130 38.69 -4.34 -7.04
CA LYS A 130 39.02 -5.42 -7.96
C LYS A 130 38.74 -4.95 -9.40
N GLN A 131 39.75 -5.04 -10.26
CA GLN A 131 39.54 -4.86 -11.70
C GLN A 131 38.65 -5.99 -12.23
N ASP A 132 37.63 -5.63 -12.98
CA ASP A 132 36.73 -6.55 -13.65
C ASP A 132 36.45 -6.05 -15.07
N ALA A 133 36.94 -6.82 -16.06
CA ALA A 133 36.86 -6.43 -17.47
C ALA A 133 35.41 -6.31 -17.96
N TRP A 134 34.49 -7.10 -17.43
CA TRP A 134 33.07 -7.02 -17.81
C TRP A 134 32.38 -5.82 -17.19
N ARG A 135 32.64 -5.50 -15.90
CA ARG A 135 32.16 -4.25 -15.26
C ARG A 135 32.60 -3.04 -16.09
N ASP A 136 33.87 -2.97 -16.47
CA ASP A 136 34.41 -1.85 -17.26
C ASP A 136 33.74 -1.75 -18.64
N ARG A 137 33.49 -2.87 -19.31
CA ARG A 137 32.73 -2.91 -20.57
C ARG A 137 31.28 -2.50 -20.41
N PHE A 138 30.59 -2.96 -19.38
CA PHE A 138 29.21 -2.55 -19.12
C PHE A 138 29.11 -1.05 -18.82
N ALA A 139 30.04 -0.53 -18.05
CA ALA A 139 30.11 0.88 -17.71
C ALA A 139 30.40 1.76 -18.95
N ALA A 140 31.19 1.28 -19.92
CA ALA A 140 31.48 2.00 -21.16
C ALA A 140 30.24 2.19 -22.07
N ILE A 141 29.21 1.33 -21.95
CA ILE A 141 27.97 1.45 -22.74
C ILE A 141 27.05 2.47 -22.09
N PRO A 142 26.69 3.58 -22.77
CA PRO A 142 25.70 4.54 -22.24
C PRO A 142 24.33 3.91 -22.14
N TYR A 143 23.49 4.51 -21.26
CA TYR A 143 22.07 4.18 -21.22
C TYR A 143 21.36 4.63 -22.50
N GLU A 144 20.40 3.85 -22.98
CA GLU A 144 19.51 4.26 -24.05
C GLU A 144 18.39 5.16 -23.48
N ASP A 145 18.42 6.43 -23.83
CA ASP A 145 17.53 7.45 -23.28
C ASP A 145 16.56 8.07 -24.30
N LYS A 146 16.50 7.50 -25.50
CA LYS A 146 15.70 8.01 -26.64
C LYS A 146 15.93 9.50 -26.90
N GLY A 147 17.20 9.89 -26.93
CA GLY A 147 17.59 11.28 -27.18
C GLY A 147 17.28 12.22 -26.02
N GLY A 148 17.31 11.73 -24.78
CA GLY A 148 17.09 12.49 -23.56
C GLY A 148 15.62 12.52 -23.08
N SER A 149 14.69 11.89 -23.82
CA SER A 149 13.26 11.87 -23.44
C SER A 149 12.93 10.86 -22.32
N HIS A 150 13.85 9.90 -22.04
CA HIS A 150 13.67 8.82 -21.07
C HIS A 150 14.84 8.72 -20.10
N LEU A 151 15.01 9.73 -19.26
CA LEU A 151 16.06 9.69 -18.22
C LEU A 151 15.70 8.64 -17.14
N GLY A 152 16.69 7.80 -16.80
CA GLY A 152 16.58 6.82 -15.73
C GLY A 152 16.38 7.51 -14.37
N ARG A 153 15.56 6.91 -13.52
CA ARG A 153 15.43 7.33 -12.13
C ARG A 153 16.56 6.73 -11.29
N TYR A 154 16.96 7.39 -10.22
CA TYR A 154 18.13 6.99 -9.43
C TYR A 154 18.07 5.51 -8.99
N TYR A 155 16.93 5.02 -8.54
CA TYR A 155 16.76 3.63 -8.10
C TYR A 155 16.82 2.63 -9.26
N GLN A 156 16.47 3.05 -10.47
CA GLN A 156 16.62 2.23 -11.69
C GLN A 156 18.08 2.08 -12.03
N ASP A 157 18.87 3.16 -11.95
CA ASP A 157 20.33 3.11 -12.17
C ASP A 157 21.00 2.16 -11.16
N ILE A 158 20.59 2.24 -9.87
CA ILE A 158 21.11 1.33 -8.84
C ILE A 158 20.74 -0.12 -9.16
N ALA A 159 19.48 -0.39 -9.50
CA ALA A 159 19.01 -1.74 -9.81
C ALA A 159 19.78 -2.34 -11.00
N ILE A 160 19.94 -1.55 -12.09
CA ILE A 160 20.71 -1.96 -13.28
C ILE A 160 22.16 -2.25 -12.91
N GLY A 161 22.81 -1.35 -12.17
CA GLY A 161 24.20 -1.50 -11.70
C GLY A 161 24.38 -2.78 -10.88
N ARG A 162 23.48 -3.04 -9.91
CA ARG A 162 23.53 -4.25 -9.06
C ARG A 162 23.36 -5.55 -9.85
N VAL A 163 22.49 -5.56 -10.87
CA VAL A 163 22.34 -6.72 -11.76
C VAL A 163 23.61 -6.94 -12.58
N LEU A 164 24.17 -5.89 -13.19
CA LEU A 164 25.40 -6.01 -14.01
C LEU A 164 26.62 -6.40 -13.17
N GLU A 165 26.73 -5.91 -11.93
CA GLU A 165 27.74 -6.36 -10.97
C GLU A 165 27.61 -7.86 -10.64
N ALA A 166 26.36 -8.33 -10.44
CA ALA A 166 26.10 -9.74 -10.19
C ALA A 166 26.47 -10.61 -11.41
N VAL A 167 26.16 -10.14 -12.63
CA VAL A 167 26.55 -10.80 -13.89
C VAL A 167 28.08 -10.84 -14.05
N ALA A 168 28.78 -9.73 -13.80
CA ALA A 168 30.24 -9.67 -13.85
C ALA A 168 30.89 -10.63 -12.81
N ALA A 169 30.27 -10.75 -11.63
CA ALA A 169 30.67 -11.68 -10.57
C ALA A 169 30.27 -13.16 -10.83
N ASN A 170 29.79 -13.49 -12.03
CA ASN A 170 29.31 -14.83 -12.42
C ASN A 170 28.20 -15.41 -11.52
N LYS A 171 27.31 -14.58 -10.99
CA LYS A 171 26.11 -15.07 -10.30
C LYS A 171 25.09 -15.53 -11.33
N HIS A 172 24.69 -16.81 -11.24
CA HIS A 172 23.69 -17.40 -12.15
C HIS A 172 22.25 -17.02 -11.84
N ARG A 173 21.97 -16.61 -10.60
CA ARG A 173 20.61 -16.26 -10.17
C ARG A 173 20.61 -14.90 -9.50
N VAL A 174 19.77 -14.01 -9.99
CA VAL A 174 19.68 -12.62 -9.56
C VAL A 174 18.20 -12.27 -9.36
N LEU A 175 17.85 -11.63 -8.26
CA LEU A 175 16.49 -11.20 -7.96
C LEU A 175 16.43 -9.68 -7.75
N LEU A 176 15.45 -9.04 -8.36
CA LEU A 176 15.04 -7.67 -8.09
C LEU A 176 13.62 -7.64 -7.53
N THR A 177 13.44 -6.99 -6.39
CA THR A 177 12.13 -6.78 -5.79
C THR A 177 11.76 -5.30 -5.88
N LEU A 178 10.87 -4.96 -6.80
CA LEU A 178 10.53 -3.58 -7.14
C LEU A 178 9.00 -3.44 -7.25
N ALA A 179 8.41 -2.47 -6.56
CA ALA A 179 6.98 -2.23 -6.58
C ALA A 179 6.41 -2.06 -8.01
N THR A 180 5.13 -2.32 -8.18
CA THR A 180 4.46 -2.09 -9.47
C THR A 180 4.49 -0.60 -9.83
N GLY A 181 4.77 -0.28 -11.11
CA GLY A 181 4.87 1.11 -11.59
C GLY A 181 6.27 1.72 -11.50
N THR A 182 7.26 1.01 -10.98
CA THR A 182 8.66 1.47 -10.86
C THR A 182 9.47 1.33 -12.15
N GLY A 183 8.91 0.73 -13.21
CA GLY A 183 9.57 0.58 -14.49
C GLY A 183 10.47 -0.66 -14.60
N LYS A 184 10.05 -1.83 -14.06
CA LYS A 184 10.77 -3.11 -14.18
C LYS A 184 11.15 -3.44 -15.61
N THR A 185 10.26 -3.20 -16.59
CA THR A 185 10.52 -3.42 -18.02
C THR A 185 11.64 -2.51 -18.54
N PHE A 186 11.70 -1.25 -18.08
CA PHE A 186 12.80 -0.33 -18.43
C PHE A 186 14.13 -0.82 -17.87
N ILE A 187 14.15 -1.31 -16.63
CA ILE A 187 15.36 -1.89 -16.03
C ILE A 187 15.84 -3.11 -16.83
N ALA A 188 14.93 -4.03 -17.17
CA ALA A 188 15.23 -5.21 -17.99
C ALA A 188 15.76 -4.81 -19.38
N PHE A 189 15.15 -3.78 -19.99
CA PHE A 189 15.61 -3.22 -21.25
C PHE A 189 17.05 -2.71 -21.15
N GLN A 190 17.36 -1.88 -20.15
CA GLN A 190 18.71 -1.31 -19.98
C GLN A 190 19.77 -2.38 -19.67
N VAL A 191 19.44 -3.39 -18.88
CA VAL A 191 20.33 -4.54 -18.65
C VAL A 191 20.60 -5.26 -19.96
N ALA A 192 19.55 -5.60 -20.72
CA ALA A 192 19.69 -6.25 -22.02
C ALA A 192 20.49 -5.38 -23.01
N TRP A 193 20.27 -4.06 -23.01
CA TRP A 193 21.00 -3.08 -23.82
C TRP A 193 22.50 -3.14 -23.55
N LYS A 194 22.90 -3.07 -22.29
CA LYS A 194 24.31 -3.11 -21.91
C LYS A 194 24.97 -4.46 -22.21
N LEU A 195 24.24 -5.59 -21.95
CA LEU A 195 24.75 -6.93 -22.32
C LEU A 195 24.91 -7.10 -23.83
N PHE A 196 23.95 -6.62 -24.62
CA PHE A 196 23.96 -6.72 -26.08
C PHE A 196 25.12 -5.92 -26.72
N HIS A 197 25.29 -4.66 -26.31
CA HIS A 197 26.30 -3.79 -26.89
C HIS A 197 27.72 -4.11 -26.40
N SER A 198 27.90 -4.60 -25.18
CA SER A 198 29.18 -5.12 -24.67
C SER A 198 29.55 -6.48 -25.25
N ARG A 199 28.57 -7.17 -25.92
CA ARG A 199 28.68 -8.54 -26.44
C ARG A 199 29.01 -9.57 -25.34
N TRP A 200 28.48 -9.33 -24.14
CA TRP A 200 28.59 -10.30 -23.07
C TRP A 200 27.82 -11.57 -23.41
N ASN A 201 28.39 -12.72 -23.15
CA ASN A 201 27.74 -14.04 -23.29
C ASN A 201 28.38 -15.04 -22.32
N LEU A 202 27.82 -16.22 -22.17
CA LEU A 202 28.28 -17.24 -21.21
C LEU A 202 29.69 -17.75 -21.48
N SER A 203 30.15 -17.75 -22.75
CA SER A 203 31.54 -18.14 -23.07
C SER A 203 32.54 -17.06 -22.75
N HIS A 204 32.09 -15.86 -22.37
CA HIS A 204 32.92 -14.67 -22.11
C HIS A 204 33.77 -14.23 -23.34
N GLU A 205 33.43 -14.73 -24.52
CA GLU A 205 34.07 -14.36 -25.80
C GLU A 205 33.23 -13.29 -26.50
N PRO A 206 33.71 -12.05 -26.67
CA PRO A 206 32.90 -10.96 -27.24
C PRO A 206 32.75 -11.05 -28.77
N ALA A 207 32.98 -12.24 -29.34
CA ALA A 207 32.82 -12.51 -30.76
C ALA A 207 31.37 -12.48 -31.24
N ARG A 208 30.44 -12.89 -30.38
CA ARG A 208 28.98 -12.88 -30.64
C ARG A 208 28.19 -12.06 -29.66
N ARG A 209 27.03 -11.61 -30.09
CA ARG A 209 26.02 -10.99 -29.19
C ARG A 209 25.35 -12.05 -28.32
N PRO A 210 24.85 -11.69 -27.12
CA PRO A 210 24.12 -12.61 -26.28
C PRO A 210 22.77 -13.00 -26.89
N ARG A 211 22.30 -14.19 -26.53
CA ARG A 211 20.90 -14.60 -26.69
C ARG A 211 20.16 -14.40 -25.39
N ILE A 212 19.24 -13.44 -25.37
CA ILE A 212 18.50 -13.03 -24.19
C ILE A 212 17.04 -13.48 -24.37
N LEU A 213 16.52 -14.21 -23.40
CA LEU A 213 15.11 -14.61 -23.37
C LEU A 213 14.35 -13.69 -22.37
N PHE A 214 13.25 -13.09 -22.82
CA PHE A 214 12.27 -12.43 -21.97
C PHE A 214 11.05 -13.34 -21.82
N LEU A 215 10.84 -13.84 -20.60
CA LEU A 215 9.80 -14.80 -20.26
C LEU A 215 8.74 -14.13 -19.38
N ALA A 216 7.50 -14.02 -19.89
CA ALA A 216 6.39 -13.36 -19.22
C ALA A 216 5.25 -14.35 -18.90
N ASP A 217 4.37 -13.97 -17.98
CA ASP A 217 3.17 -14.75 -17.62
C ASP A 217 2.07 -14.66 -18.70
N ARG A 218 1.95 -13.50 -19.37
CA ARG A 218 0.85 -13.22 -20.32
C ARG A 218 1.33 -12.58 -21.62
N ASN A 219 0.58 -12.86 -22.71
CA ASN A 219 0.87 -12.29 -24.03
C ASN A 219 0.91 -10.76 -24.04
N ILE A 220 0.03 -10.09 -23.29
CA ILE A 220 0.02 -8.62 -23.17
C ILE A 220 1.37 -8.12 -22.64
N LEU A 221 1.90 -8.74 -21.60
CA LEU A 221 3.19 -8.37 -21.01
C LEU A 221 4.35 -8.65 -21.96
N ALA A 222 4.34 -9.80 -22.63
CA ALA A 222 5.36 -10.14 -23.63
C ALA A 222 5.32 -9.18 -24.84
N ASN A 223 4.14 -8.75 -25.29
CA ASN A 223 3.97 -7.77 -26.36
C ASN A 223 4.41 -6.36 -25.92
N GLN A 224 4.06 -5.93 -24.69
CA GLN A 224 4.52 -4.66 -24.14
C GLN A 224 6.05 -4.62 -24.02
N ALA A 225 6.66 -5.72 -23.56
CA ALA A 225 8.11 -5.84 -23.50
C ALA A 225 8.73 -5.78 -24.90
N TYR A 226 8.21 -6.55 -25.87
CA TYR A 226 8.68 -6.54 -27.26
C TYR A 226 8.66 -5.12 -27.84
N ASN A 227 7.55 -4.37 -27.66
CA ASN A 227 7.44 -3.00 -28.15
C ASN A 227 8.37 -2.03 -27.40
N ALA A 228 8.60 -2.22 -26.10
CA ALA A 228 9.52 -1.41 -25.32
C ALA A 228 10.98 -1.56 -25.77
N PHE A 229 11.31 -2.69 -26.39
CA PHE A 229 12.65 -2.99 -26.92
C PHE A 229 12.88 -2.52 -28.38
N SER A 230 12.02 -1.67 -28.91
CA SER A 230 12.09 -1.18 -30.31
C SER A 230 13.35 -0.38 -30.67
N ALA A 231 14.17 0.02 -29.69
CA ALA A 231 15.47 0.66 -29.95
C ALA A 231 16.56 -0.35 -30.42
N PHE A 232 16.37 -1.65 -30.22
CA PHE A 232 17.24 -2.68 -30.78
C PHE A 232 17.01 -2.85 -32.30
N PRO A 233 17.98 -3.33 -33.04
CA PRO A 233 17.80 -3.69 -34.44
C PRO A 233 16.65 -4.68 -34.63
N GLU A 234 15.82 -4.47 -35.65
CA GLU A 234 14.62 -5.27 -35.86
C GLU A 234 14.93 -6.77 -36.06
N ASP A 235 16.02 -7.08 -36.73
CA ASP A 235 16.54 -8.45 -36.95
C ASP A 235 17.06 -9.13 -35.68
N ALA A 236 17.29 -8.36 -34.60
CA ALA A 236 17.66 -8.91 -33.30
C ALA A 236 16.47 -9.37 -32.50
N LEU A 237 15.26 -8.86 -32.76
CA LEU A 237 14.02 -9.10 -31.98
C LEU A 237 13.24 -10.28 -32.54
N VAL A 238 12.89 -11.24 -31.68
CA VAL A 238 12.15 -12.46 -32.07
C VAL A 238 10.97 -12.67 -31.13
N ARG A 239 9.74 -12.65 -31.67
CA ARG A 239 8.55 -13.07 -30.94
C ARG A 239 8.35 -14.58 -31.15
N ILE A 240 8.34 -15.36 -30.08
CA ILE A 240 8.04 -16.80 -30.12
C ILE A 240 6.54 -16.95 -29.86
N ALA A 241 5.75 -17.25 -30.89
CA ALA A 241 4.32 -17.46 -30.83
C ALA A 241 3.97 -18.87 -31.36
N PRO A 242 2.97 -19.57 -30.76
CA PRO A 242 2.61 -20.92 -31.18
C PRO A 242 2.17 -21.00 -32.64
N GLU A 243 1.53 -19.96 -33.15
CA GLU A 243 1.07 -19.90 -34.56
C GLU A 243 2.25 -19.86 -35.54
N ASP A 244 3.28 -19.08 -35.22
CA ASP A 244 4.48 -18.98 -36.07
C ASP A 244 5.28 -20.28 -36.06
N ILE A 245 5.39 -20.94 -34.89
CA ILE A 245 6.03 -22.24 -34.77
C ILE A 245 5.28 -23.27 -35.62
N ARG A 246 3.93 -23.32 -35.53
CA ARG A 246 3.10 -24.24 -36.32
C ARG A 246 3.23 -24.01 -37.83
N LYS A 247 3.28 -22.74 -38.27
CA LYS A 247 3.45 -22.40 -39.68
C LYS A 247 4.85 -22.78 -40.22
N LYS A 248 5.90 -22.57 -39.40
CA LYS A 248 7.30 -22.81 -39.82
C LYS A 248 7.78 -24.23 -39.48
N GLY A 249 7.06 -25.00 -38.70
CA GLY A 249 7.42 -26.35 -38.27
C GLY A 249 8.63 -26.44 -37.34
N LYS A 250 9.16 -25.31 -36.86
CA LYS A 250 10.34 -25.24 -35.99
C LYS A 250 10.34 -23.96 -35.16
N VAL A 251 10.99 -24.02 -34.00
CA VAL A 251 11.22 -22.82 -33.15
C VAL A 251 12.22 -21.87 -33.81
N PRO A 252 12.04 -20.53 -33.68
CA PRO A 252 12.99 -19.54 -34.21
C PRO A 252 14.29 -19.56 -33.39
N LYS A 253 15.45 -19.61 -34.09
CA LYS A 253 16.79 -19.63 -33.48
C LYS A 253 17.66 -18.44 -33.92
N ASN A 254 17.22 -17.67 -34.91
CA ASN A 254 17.94 -16.54 -35.47
C ASN A 254 17.45 -15.25 -34.79
N GLY A 255 18.29 -14.63 -33.99
CA GLY A 255 18.03 -13.40 -33.24
C GLY A 255 18.89 -13.32 -31.99
N SER A 256 18.75 -12.24 -31.28
CA SER A 256 19.45 -12.00 -30.00
C SER A 256 18.51 -11.82 -28.82
N LEU A 257 17.31 -11.30 -29.05
CA LEU A 257 16.32 -11.07 -28.01
C LEU A 257 15.02 -11.81 -28.35
N PHE A 258 14.64 -12.72 -27.48
CA PHE A 258 13.51 -13.62 -27.67
C PHE A 258 12.43 -13.31 -26.62
N PHE A 259 11.17 -13.20 -27.04
CA PHE A 259 10.04 -12.87 -26.20
C PHE A 259 8.99 -13.96 -26.29
N THR A 260 8.57 -14.53 -25.14
CA THR A 260 7.54 -15.54 -25.09
C THR A 260 6.82 -15.55 -23.73
N ILE A 261 5.83 -16.43 -23.59
CA ILE A 261 5.18 -16.72 -22.32
C ILE A 261 5.41 -18.18 -21.91
N PHE A 262 5.29 -18.46 -20.61
CA PHE A 262 5.49 -19.81 -20.05
C PHE A 262 4.63 -20.86 -20.77
N GLN A 263 3.34 -20.58 -20.98
CA GLN A 263 2.39 -21.48 -21.61
C GLN A 263 2.81 -21.84 -23.05
N THR A 264 3.37 -20.88 -23.80
CA THR A 264 3.87 -21.14 -25.14
C THR A 264 5.04 -22.12 -25.09
N PHE A 265 6.00 -21.90 -24.19
CA PHE A 265 7.16 -22.79 -24.06
C PHE A 265 6.80 -24.20 -23.58
N MET A 266 5.79 -24.29 -22.70
CA MET A 266 5.29 -25.59 -22.21
C MET A 266 4.40 -26.32 -23.21
N SER A 267 3.80 -25.61 -24.17
CA SER A 267 3.00 -26.23 -25.24
C SER A 267 3.93 -26.86 -26.30
N GLY A 268 3.45 -27.89 -26.96
CA GLY A 268 4.15 -28.53 -28.07
C GLY A 268 3.38 -29.76 -28.56
N PRO A 269 3.59 -30.20 -29.80
CA PRO A 269 2.93 -31.37 -30.32
C PRO A 269 3.40 -32.63 -29.57
N PRO A 270 2.50 -33.58 -29.29
CA PRO A 270 2.90 -34.85 -28.70
C PRO A 270 3.84 -35.63 -29.64
N LYS A 271 4.98 -36.06 -29.11
CA LYS A 271 5.89 -37.03 -29.74
C LYS A 271 5.84 -38.32 -28.94
N ASP A 272 5.62 -39.44 -29.63
CA ASP A 272 5.52 -40.79 -29.02
C ASP A 272 4.52 -40.89 -27.84
N GLY A 273 3.40 -40.18 -27.95
CA GLY A 273 2.35 -40.16 -26.90
C GLY A 273 2.69 -39.34 -25.65
N LYS A 274 3.84 -38.64 -25.64
CA LYS A 274 4.26 -37.71 -24.55
C LYS A 274 4.25 -36.27 -25.04
N THR A 275 3.85 -35.33 -24.17
CA THR A 275 3.98 -33.89 -24.44
C THR A 275 5.44 -33.56 -24.67
N SER A 276 5.76 -32.89 -25.80
CA SER A 276 7.11 -32.45 -26.14
C SER A 276 7.12 -30.92 -26.12
N PRO A 277 7.50 -30.29 -24.97
CA PRO A 277 7.49 -28.82 -24.83
C PRO A 277 8.42 -28.15 -25.85
N TYR A 278 8.01 -27.00 -26.41
CA TYR A 278 8.81 -26.23 -27.37
C TYR A 278 10.16 -25.76 -26.82
N PHE A 279 10.30 -25.54 -25.52
CA PHE A 279 11.62 -25.17 -24.96
C PHE A 279 12.67 -26.28 -25.16
N GLY A 280 12.26 -27.55 -25.19
CA GLY A 280 13.14 -28.69 -25.45
C GLY A 280 13.68 -28.78 -26.88
N GLU A 281 13.19 -27.95 -27.83
CA GLU A 281 13.76 -27.83 -29.17
C GLU A 281 15.00 -26.93 -29.22
N TYR A 282 15.30 -26.18 -28.17
CA TYR A 282 16.51 -25.42 -27.99
C TYR A 282 17.54 -26.26 -27.23
N PRO A 283 18.84 -26.14 -27.52
CA PRO A 283 19.89 -26.63 -26.62
C PRO A 283 19.76 -26.00 -25.23
N SER A 284 20.12 -26.71 -24.18
CA SER A 284 20.02 -26.19 -22.79
C SER A 284 20.91 -24.98 -22.52
N ASP A 285 21.96 -24.79 -23.30
CA ASP A 285 22.89 -23.67 -23.28
C ASP A 285 22.61 -22.60 -24.36
N PHE A 286 21.44 -22.66 -25.00
CA PHE A 286 21.09 -21.75 -26.09
C PHE A 286 21.01 -20.29 -25.66
N PHE A 287 20.41 -20.02 -24.50
CA PHE A 287 20.29 -18.67 -23.97
C PHE A 287 21.43 -18.35 -23.01
N ASP A 288 21.96 -17.14 -23.11
CA ASP A 288 23.00 -16.63 -22.20
C ASP A 288 22.39 -15.95 -20.98
N PHE A 289 21.24 -15.27 -21.17
CA PHE A 289 20.56 -14.51 -20.14
C PHE A 289 19.04 -14.66 -20.26
N ILE A 290 18.37 -14.83 -19.14
CA ILE A 290 16.90 -14.98 -19.10
C ILE A 290 16.33 -13.95 -18.13
N VAL A 291 15.41 -13.12 -18.60
CA VAL A 291 14.59 -12.21 -17.75
C VAL A 291 13.25 -12.89 -17.50
N ILE A 292 12.90 -13.04 -16.25
CA ILE A 292 11.63 -13.63 -15.81
C ILE A 292 10.80 -12.53 -15.16
N ASP A 293 9.77 -12.05 -15.86
CA ASP A 293 8.84 -11.05 -15.30
C ASP A 293 7.77 -11.71 -14.45
N GLU A 294 7.45 -11.08 -13.33
CA GLU A 294 6.52 -11.57 -12.29
C GLU A 294 6.87 -13.00 -11.82
N CYS A 295 8.14 -13.23 -11.51
CA CYS A 295 8.72 -14.55 -11.18
C CYS A 295 8.13 -15.21 -9.91
N HIS A 296 7.26 -14.52 -9.16
CA HIS A 296 6.52 -15.05 -8.03
C HIS A 296 5.23 -15.80 -8.41
N ARG A 297 4.83 -15.79 -9.69
CA ARG A 297 3.65 -16.50 -10.17
C ARG A 297 3.97 -17.97 -10.41
N GLY A 298 3.39 -18.82 -9.60
CA GLY A 298 3.43 -20.26 -9.66
C GLY A 298 2.74 -20.78 -8.42
N GLY A 299 1.42 -21.03 -8.48
CA GLY A 299 0.72 -21.76 -7.42
C GLY A 299 1.19 -23.21 -7.39
N ALA A 300 0.96 -23.93 -6.28
CA ALA A 300 1.45 -25.28 -6.02
C ALA A 300 1.23 -26.32 -7.17
N ASN A 301 0.31 -26.02 -8.11
CA ASN A 301 0.07 -26.83 -9.30
C ASN A 301 0.82 -26.35 -10.57
N ASP A 302 1.24 -25.06 -10.62
CA ASP A 302 1.94 -24.47 -11.78
C ASP A 302 3.46 -24.39 -11.58
N GLU A 303 3.96 -24.48 -10.34
CA GLU A 303 5.37 -24.36 -9.97
C GLU A 303 6.25 -25.41 -10.66
N SER A 304 5.73 -26.63 -10.87
CA SER A 304 6.49 -27.68 -11.55
C SER A 304 6.80 -27.34 -13.01
N ASN A 305 5.97 -26.52 -13.66
CA ASN A 305 6.05 -26.27 -15.09
C ASN A 305 7.04 -25.17 -15.47
N TRP A 306 6.95 -23.96 -14.88
CA TRP A 306 7.88 -22.88 -15.23
C TRP A 306 9.28 -23.14 -14.67
N ARG A 307 9.38 -23.77 -13.50
CA ARG A 307 10.66 -24.19 -12.89
C ARG A 307 11.40 -25.16 -13.81
N GLY A 308 10.70 -26.10 -14.46
CA GLY A 308 11.29 -26.98 -15.44
C GLY A 308 11.95 -26.25 -16.63
N ILE A 309 11.39 -25.10 -17.08
CA ILE A 309 12.04 -24.25 -18.10
C ILE A 309 13.34 -23.67 -17.56
N LEU A 310 13.34 -23.14 -16.34
CA LEU A 310 14.52 -22.51 -15.75
C LEU A 310 15.62 -23.51 -15.40
N GLU A 311 15.23 -24.71 -14.96
CA GLU A 311 16.16 -25.81 -14.69
C GLU A 311 16.78 -26.35 -15.98
N TYR A 312 16.00 -26.43 -17.07
CA TYR A 312 16.50 -26.82 -18.38
C TYR A 312 17.55 -25.84 -18.92
N PHE A 313 17.32 -24.56 -18.75
CA PHE A 313 18.27 -23.50 -19.12
C PHE A 313 19.15 -23.07 -17.93
N ALA A 314 19.47 -23.98 -17.01
CA ALA A 314 20.30 -23.68 -15.84
C ALA A 314 21.66 -23.04 -16.13
N PRO A 315 22.33 -23.26 -17.29
CA PRO A 315 23.56 -22.57 -17.66
C PRO A 315 23.39 -21.05 -17.81
N ALA A 316 22.21 -20.57 -18.22
CA ALA A 316 21.93 -19.14 -18.40
C ALA A 316 21.93 -18.37 -17.08
N VAL A 317 22.38 -17.12 -17.11
CA VAL A 317 22.13 -16.20 -15.99
C VAL A 317 20.65 -15.82 -15.99
N GLN A 318 19.97 -15.96 -14.83
CA GLN A 318 18.54 -15.78 -14.68
C GLN A 318 18.23 -14.60 -13.77
N LEU A 319 17.57 -13.58 -14.31
CA LEU A 319 17.10 -12.40 -13.61
C LEU A 319 15.60 -12.50 -13.32
N GLY A 320 15.24 -12.74 -12.07
CA GLY A 320 13.86 -12.67 -11.59
C GLY A 320 13.45 -11.22 -11.27
N LEU A 321 12.29 -10.80 -11.77
CA LEU A 321 11.64 -9.53 -11.43
C LEU A 321 10.36 -9.81 -10.68
N THR A 322 10.18 -9.22 -9.50
CA THR A 322 8.95 -9.35 -8.71
C THR A 322 8.51 -8.02 -8.13
N ALA A 323 7.19 -7.85 -7.94
CA ALA A 323 6.61 -6.68 -7.27
C ALA A 323 6.26 -6.95 -5.81
N THR A 324 6.58 -8.13 -5.27
CA THR A 324 6.16 -8.54 -3.93
C THR A 324 7.33 -8.86 -3.03
N PRO A 325 7.35 -8.37 -1.77
CA PRO A 325 8.39 -8.69 -0.80
C PRO A 325 8.32 -10.17 -0.39
N LYS A 326 9.40 -10.66 0.25
CA LYS A 326 9.47 -12.03 0.78
C LYS A 326 8.42 -12.23 1.87
N ARG A 327 7.52 -13.20 1.67
CA ARG A 327 6.47 -13.62 2.61
C ARG A 327 6.26 -15.13 2.45
N ALA A 328 5.41 -15.72 3.30
CA ALA A 328 5.12 -17.16 3.26
C ALA A 328 4.63 -17.65 1.89
N GLU A 329 3.87 -16.81 1.17
CA GLU A 329 3.26 -17.16 -0.12
C GLU A 329 4.26 -17.25 -1.29
N ASN A 330 5.48 -16.70 -1.16
CA ASN A 330 6.48 -16.67 -2.23
C ASN A 330 7.89 -17.12 -1.76
N VAL A 331 7.95 -17.90 -0.69
CA VAL A 331 9.21 -18.43 -0.12
C VAL A 331 10.02 -19.19 -1.18
N ASP A 332 9.38 -19.96 -2.04
CA ASP A 332 10.04 -20.76 -3.07
C ASP A 332 10.74 -19.91 -4.14
N THR A 333 10.18 -18.75 -4.49
CA THR A 333 10.84 -17.78 -5.38
C THR A 333 12.16 -17.30 -4.78
N TYR A 334 12.12 -16.94 -3.51
CA TYR A 334 13.33 -16.47 -2.80
C TYR A 334 14.32 -17.61 -2.51
N ALA A 335 13.82 -18.81 -2.29
CA ALA A 335 14.69 -20.00 -2.17
C ALA A 335 15.44 -20.30 -3.47
N TYR A 336 14.79 -20.06 -4.63
CA TYR A 336 15.38 -20.29 -5.94
C TYR A 336 16.40 -19.22 -6.36
N PHE A 337 16.04 -17.94 -6.22
CA PHE A 337 16.89 -16.81 -6.68
C PHE A 337 17.86 -16.30 -5.61
N GLY A 338 17.60 -16.60 -4.33
CA GLY A 338 18.32 -16.01 -3.20
C GLY A 338 17.77 -14.64 -2.80
N GLU A 339 18.49 -13.96 -1.91
CA GLU A 339 18.11 -12.60 -1.49
C GLU A 339 18.28 -11.61 -2.67
N PRO A 340 17.35 -10.64 -2.80
CA PRO A 340 17.38 -9.67 -3.89
C PRO A 340 18.63 -8.79 -3.84
N VAL A 341 19.22 -8.52 -4.99
CA VAL A 341 20.35 -7.60 -5.09
C VAL A 341 19.95 -6.15 -4.89
N TYR A 342 18.68 -5.83 -5.07
CA TYR A 342 18.09 -4.53 -4.76
C TYR A 342 16.60 -4.64 -4.49
N VAL A 343 16.12 -3.84 -3.54
CA VAL A 343 14.71 -3.74 -3.14
C VAL A 343 14.29 -2.28 -3.23
N TYR A 344 13.13 -2.02 -3.85
CA TYR A 344 12.50 -0.70 -3.89
C TYR A 344 11.00 -0.84 -3.69
N SER A 345 10.55 -0.47 -2.51
CA SER A 345 9.17 -0.68 -2.05
C SER A 345 8.18 0.35 -2.64
N LEU A 346 6.90 0.10 -2.49
CA LEU A 346 5.86 1.07 -2.82
C LEU A 346 5.99 2.32 -1.93
N LYS A 347 6.30 2.11 -0.65
CA LYS A 347 6.58 3.18 0.32
C LYS A 347 7.71 4.10 -0.14
N ASP A 348 8.83 3.51 -0.61
CA ASP A 348 9.95 4.30 -1.15
C ASP A 348 9.51 5.12 -2.37
N GLY A 349 8.79 4.49 -3.30
CA GLY A 349 8.29 5.16 -4.50
C GLY A 349 7.33 6.31 -4.22
N ILE A 350 6.47 6.18 -3.22
CA ILE A 350 5.56 7.24 -2.75
C ILE A 350 6.34 8.36 -2.07
N ASN A 351 7.24 8.03 -1.15
CA ASN A 351 8.03 9.01 -0.40
C ASN A 351 8.95 9.82 -1.31
N ASP A 352 9.52 9.18 -2.33
CA ASP A 352 10.34 9.82 -3.35
C ASP A 352 9.52 10.64 -4.37
N GLY A 353 8.21 10.43 -4.43
CA GLY A 353 7.30 11.11 -5.36
C GLY A 353 7.31 10.54 -6.79
N PHE A 354 7.80 9.31 -6.97
CA PHE A 354 7.74 8.58 -8.25
C PHE A 354 6.50 7.71 -8.42
N LEU A 355 5.74 7.51 -7.33
CA LEU A 355 4.48 6.81 -7.33
C LEU A 355 3.40 7.65 -6.62
N THR A 356 2.16 7.51 -7.08
CA THR A 356 1.01 8.21 -6.50
C THR A 356 0.61 7.54 -5.19
N PRO A 357 0.45 8.30 -4.11
CA PRO A 357 -0.05 7.77 -2.84
C PRO A 357 -1.53 7.39 -2.93
N PHE A 358 -2.03 6.64 -1.94
CA PHE A 358 -3.38 6.09 -1.96
C PHE A 358 -4.16 6.41 -0.69
N ARG A 359 -5.49 6.38 -0.83
CA ARG A 359 -6.47 6.42 0.26
C ARG A 359 -7.25 5.11 0.27
N VAL A 360 -7.67 4.68 1.44
CA VAL A 360 -8.53 3.50 1.57
C VAL A 360 -9.85 3.93 2.19
N LYS A 361 -10.94 3.58 1.52
CA LYS A 361 -12.30 3.69 2.04
C LYS A 361 -12.85 2.30 2.21
N GLN A 362 -12.80 1.79 3.42
CA GLN A 362 -13.40 0.52 3.76
C GLN A 362 -14.91 0.69 3.88
N ILE A 363 -15.68 -0.11 3.17
CA ILE A 363 -17.14 -0.04 3.14
C ILE A 363 -17.69 -1.39 3.55
N SER A 364 -18.32 -1.44 4.72
CA SER A 364 -19.06 -2.60 5.19
C SER A 364 -20.56 -2.39 5.02
N THR A 365 -21.27 -3.42 4.59
CA THR A 365 -22.72 -3.37 4.42
C THR A 365 -23.37 -4.41 5.33
N THR A 366 -24.63 -4.17 5.74
CA THR A 366 -25.39 -5.11 6.55
C THR A 366 -25.74 -6.42 5.83
N LEU A 367 -25.46 -6.51 4.52
CA LEU A 367 -25.69 -7.68 3.69
C LEU A 367 -24.40 -8.48 3.43
N ASP A 368 -23.38 -8.35 4.27
CA ASP A 368 -22.12 -9.09 4.11
C ASP A 368 -22.24 -10.56 4.54
N GLU A 369 -23.33 -10.92 5.20
CA GLU A 369 -23.70 -12.29 5.55
C GLU A 369 -25.20 -12.53 5.32
N TYR A 370 -25.54 -13.75 4.94
CA TYR A 370 -26.90 -14.17 4.66
C TYR A 370 -27.16 -15.60 5.13
N VAL A 371 -28.28 -15.77 5.81
CA VAL A 371 -28.82 -17.10 6.15
C VAL A 371 -30.10 -17.30 5.34
N TYR A 372 -30.08 -18.29 4.46
CA TYR A 372 -31.22 -18.58 3.57
C TYR A 372 -32.43 -19.05 4.37
N THR A 373 -33.57 -18.40 4.12
CA THR A 373 -34.91 -18.85 4.55
C THR A 373 -35.76 -19.20 3.34
N PRO A 374 -36.60 -20.24 3.41
CA PRO A 374 -37.41 -20.70 2.26
C PRO A 374 -38.35 -19.66 1.65
N ASP A 375 -38.60 -18.57 2.35
CA ASP A 375 -39.50 -17.50 1.92
C ASP A 375 -38.82 -16.42 1.07
N ASP A 376 -37.47 -16.51 0.88
CA ASP A 376 -36.67 -15.54 0.14
C ASP A 376 -36.74 -15.84 -1.37
N THR A 377 -37.41 -14.97 -2.12
CA THR A 377 -37.64 -15.13 -3.57
C THR A 377 -36.62 -14.41 -4.46
N MET A 378 -35.67 -13.61 -3.89
CA MET A 378 -34.76 -12.75 -4.63
C MET A 378 -33.33 -13.30 -4.75
N ILE A 379 -33.14 -14.59 -4.50
CA ILE A 379 -31.83 -15.26 -4.47
C ILE A 379 -31.70 -16.18 -5.70
N VAL A 380 -30.58 -16.06 -6.39
CA VAL A 380 -30.22 -16.91 -7.53
C VAL A 380 -29.05 -17.80 -7.12
N GLY A 381 -29.16 -19.12 -7.31
CA GLY A 381 -28.12 -20.11 -7.04
C GLY A 381 -28.63 -21.37 -6.34
N GLU A 382 -27.71 -22.30 -6.06
CA GLU A 382 -28.01 -23.51 -5.27
C GLU A 382 -27.93 -23.19 -3.78
N VAL A 383 -29.10 -23.06 -3.14
CA VAL A 383 -29.21 -22.66 -1.75
C VAL A 383 -29.70 -23.81 -0.86
N VAL A 384 -29.16 -23.88 0.35
CA VAL A 384 -29.51 -24.88 1.37
C VAL A 384 -30.14 -24.16 2.55
N ALA A 385 -31.33 -24.58 2.96
CA ALA A 385 -32.04 -23.98 4.08
C ALA A 385 -31.21 -24.01 5.38
N GLY A 386 -31.15 -22.88 6.09
CA GLY A 386 -30.39 -22.73 7.32
C GLY A 386 -28.86 -22.62 7.14
N LYS A 387 -28.34 -22.74 5.93
CA LYS A 387 -26.92 -22.52 5.68
C LYS A 387 -26.61 -21.02 5.70
N ARG A 388 -25.50 -20.69 6.40
CA ARG A 388 -24.95 -19.33 6.42
C ARG A 388 -24.00 -19.13 5.23
N TYR A 389 -24.23 -18.07 4.47
CA TYR A 389 -23.40 -17.66 3.34
C TYR A 389 -22.61 -16.41 3.75
N VAL A 390 -21.33 -16.41 3.44
CA VAL A 390 -20.38 -15.33 3.78
C VAL A 390 -19.78 -14.74 2.50
N GLU A 391 -18.98 -13.67 2.62
CA GLU A 391 -18.43 -12.91 1.49
C GLU A 391 -17.81 -13.78 0.38
N LYS A 392 -17.13 -14.88 0.72
CA LYS A 392 -16.53 -15.81 -0.25
C LYS A 392 -17.55 -16.62 -1.09
N ASP A 393 -18.78 -16.72 -0.63
CA ASP A 393 -19.86 -17.49 -1.25
C ASP A 393 -20.68 -16.63 -2.22
N PHE A 394 -20.73 -15.30 -1.99
CA PHE A 394 -21.47 -14.38 -2.83
C PHE A 394 -20.87 -14.29 -4.24
N ASN A 395 -21.76 -14.22 -5.23
CA ASN A 395 -21.43 -14.15 -6.66
C ASN A 395 -20.61 -15.34 -7.19
N LYS A 396 -20.54 -16.41 -6.39
CA LYS A 396 -20.02 -17.74 -6.79
C LYS A 396 -21.05 -18.84 -6.61
N ILE A 397 -21.66 -18.92 -5.41
CA ILE A 397 -22.66 -19.92 -5.03
C ILE A 397 -24.05 -19.28 -4.98
N ILE A 398 -24.13 -18.04 -4.47
CA ILE A 398 -25.37 -17.29 -4.26
C ILE A 398 -25.19 -15.85 -4.76
N GLU A 399 -26.23 -15.30 -5.39
CA GLU A 399 -26.30 -13.91 -5.85
C GLU A 399 -27.50 -13.22 -5.21
N ILE A 400 -27.29 -12.02 -4.62
CA ILE A 400 -28.32 -11.14 -4.11
C ILE A 400 -28.23 -9.82 -4.87
N LYS A 401 -29.15 -9.58 -5.81
CA LYS A 401 -29.13 -8.41 -6.70
C LYS A 401 -29.22 -7.08 -5.97
N GLU A 402 -29.98 -7.01 -4.90
CA GLU A 402 -30.12 -5.82 -4.06
C GLU A 402 -28.82 -5.44 -3.38
N ARG A 403 -28.04 -6.44 -2.96
CA ARG A 403 -26.71 -6.24 -2.37
C ARG A 403 -25.75 -5.59 -3.38
N GLU A 404 -25.70 -6.13 -4.58
CA GLU A 404 -24.82 -5.59 -5.62
C GLU A 404 -25.28 -4.21 -6.10
N SER A 405 -26.58 -4.01 -6.26
CA SER A 405 -27.19 -2.72 -6.57
C SER A 405 -26.87 -1.65 -5.50
N HIS A 406 -26.93 -2.03 -4.23
CA HIS A 406 -26.59 -1.14 -3.11
C HIS A 406 -25.08 -0.78 -3.09
N ARG A 407 -24.20 -1.77 -3.28
CA ARG A 407 -22.74 -1.55 -3.37
C ARG A 407 -22.37 -0.64 -4.55
N VAL A 408 -22.96 -0.88 -5.72
CA VAL A 408 -22.75 -0.01 -6.90
C VAL A 408 -23.19 1.42 -6.61
N LYS A 409 -24.35 1.61 -6.02
CA LYS A 409 -24.83 2.94 -5.64
C LYS A 409 -23.90 3.63 -4.65
N LEU A 410 -23.44 2.92 -3.62
CA LEU A 410 -22.56 3.49 -2.58
C LEU A 410 -21.27 4.03 -3.17
N PHE A 411 -20.59 3.30 -4.05
CA PHE A 411 -19.36 3.82 -4.62
C PHE A 411 -19.58 4.89 -5.70
N LEU A 412 -20.63 4.78 -6.53
CA LEU A 412 -20.96 5.79 -7.54
C LEU A 412 -21.34 7.15 -6.92
N ASP A 413 -21.95 7.15 -5.74
CA ASP A 413 -22.25 8.36 -4.98
C ASP A 413 -20.99 9.01 -4.37
N GLN A 414 -19.89 8.26 -4.23
CA GLN A 414 -18.65 8.72 -3.61
C GLN A 414 -17.53 9.09 -4.58
N ILE A 415 -17.55 8.56 -5.81
CA ILE A 415 -16.55 8.88 -6.83
C ILE A 415 -16.96 10.13 -7.63
N ASP A 416 -15.98 10.82 -8.22
CA ASP A 416 -16.25 11.66 -9.37
C ASP A 416 -16.44 10.74 -10.58
N GLN A 417 -17.67 10.70 -11.12
CA GLN A 417 -18.02 9.80 -12.22
C GLN A 417 -17.33 10.14 -13.55
N ARG A 418 -16.46 11.15 -13.59
CA ARG A 418 -15.58 11.47 -14.73
C ARG A 418 -14.20 10.83 -14.60
N GLU A 419 -13.88 10.24 -13.46
CA GLU A 419 -12.58 9.68 -13.17
C GLU A 419 -12.49 8.20 -13.57
N LYS A 420 -11.38 7.83 -14.22
CA LYS A 420 -11.12 6.43 -14.60
C LYS A 420 -11.10 5.51 -13.39
N THR A 421 -11.96 4.50 -13.43
CA THR A 421 -12.23 3.58 -12.33
C THR A 421 -12.11 2.11 -12.78
N LEU A 422 -11.44 1.28 -11.96
CA LEU A 422 -11.37 -0.18 -12.14
C LEU A 422 -12.20 -0.88 -11.06
N VAL A 423 -13.10 -1.78 -11.47
CA VAL A 423 -13.96 -2.54 -10.56
C VAL A 423 -13.65 -4.02 -10.67
N PHE A 424 -13.17 -4.63 -9.58
CA PHE A 424 -12.82 -6.05 -9.50
C PHE A 424 -13.97 -6.88 -8.94
N CYS A 425 -14.47 -7.82 -9.76
CA CYS A 425 -15.66 -8.63 -9.52
C CYS A 425 -15.31 -10.12 -9.33
N ALA A 426 -16.17 -10.89 -8.67
CA ALA A 426 -15.92 -12.28 -8.29
C ALA A 426 -15.85 -13.24 -9.50
N SER A 427 -16.65 -12.99 -10.54
CA SER A 427 -16.73 -13.80 -11.76
C SER A 427 -16.95 -12.93 -12.99
N GLN A 428 -16.88 -13.51 -14.18
CA GLN A 428 -17.20 -12.81 -15.43
C GLN A 428 -18.68 -12.41 -15.51
N ILE A 429 -19.58 -13.24 -14.96
CA ILE A 429 -21.01 -12.97 -14.87
C ILE A 429 -21.26 -11.82 -13.90
N HIS A 430 -20.60 -11.84 -12.73
CA HIS A 430 -20.67 -10.73 -11.77
C HIS A 430 -20.15 -9.41 -12.38
N ALA A 431 -19.06 -9.45 -13.15
CA ALA A 431 -18.54 -8.26 -13.85
C ALA A 431 -19.55 -7.71 -14.88
N LEU A 432 -20.31 -8.58 -15.54
CA LEU A 432 -21.39 -8.20 -16.46
C LEU A 432 -22.54 -7.52 -15.70
N ALA A 433 -23.01 -8.13 -14.62
CA ALA A 433 -24.10 -7.60 -13.81
C ALA A 433 -23.75 -6.22 -13.21
N VAL A 434 -22.53 -6.08 -12.67
CA VAL A 434 -22.04 -4.80 -12.11
C VAL A 434 -21.91 -3.74 -13.21
N ARG A 435 -21.42 -4.09 -14.42
CA ARG A 435 -21.39 -3.16 -15.56
C ARG A 435 -22.79 -2.63 -15.86
N ASP A 436 -23.79 -3.50 -15.93
CA ASP A 436 -25.16 -3.14 -16.25
C ASP A 436 -25.79 -2.24 -15.18
N LEU A 437 -25.55 -2.56 -13.89
CA LEU A 437 -25.97 -1.72 -12.76
C LEU A 437 -25.33 -0.33 -12.83
N ILE A 438 -24.02 -0.24 -13.10
CA ILE A 438 -23.33 1.05 -13.26
C ILE A 438 -23.94 1.85 -14.40
N ASN A 439 -24.18 1.22 -15.57
CA ASN A 439 -24.77 1.90 -16.73
C ASN A 439 -26.23 2.34 -16.50
N GLN A 440 -26.98 1.68 -15.60
CA GLN A 440 -28.32 2.08 -15.18
C GLN A 440 -28.29 3.25 -14.19
N MET A 441 -27.29 3.31 -13.29
CA MET A 441 -27.22 4.29 -12.19
C MET A 441 -26.36 5.51 -12.49
N LYS A 442 -25.58 5.47 -13.58
CA LYS A 442 -24.68 6.57 -13.96
C LYS A 442 -25.44 7.89 -14.22
N THR A 443 -24.75 9.00 -14.01
CA THR A 443 -25.32 10.34 -14.25
C THR A 443 -25.16 10.81 -15.69
N CYS A 444 -24.19 10.29 -16.44
CA CYS A 444 -23.93 10.66 -17.83
C CYS A 444 -24.80 9.85 -18.81
N LYS A 445 -24.99 10.38 -20.04
CA LYS A 445 -25.81 9.74 -21.08
C LYS A 445 -25.02 8.79 -21.99
N GLU A 446 -23.68 8.73 -21.85
CA GLU A 446 -22.81 7.93 -22.71
C GLU A 446 -23.08 6.42 -22.57
N PRO A 447 -23.51 5.71 -23.64
CA PRO A 447 -23.85 4.28 -23.54
C PRO A 447 -22.65 3.41 -23.19
N ASN A 448 -21.45 3.78 -23.63
CA ASN A 448 -20.19 3.06 -23.42
C ASN A 448 -19.42 3.51 -22.16
N TYR A 449 -20.09 4.16 -21.21
CA TYR A 449 -19.48 4.70 -19.99
C TYR A 449 -18.79 3.63 -19.16
N CYS A 450 -19.45 2.51 -18.93
CA CYS A 450 -18.88 1.35 -18.24
C CYS A 450 -18.85 0.15 -19.19
N GLN A 451 -17.68 -0.49 -19.32
CA GLN A 451 -17.47 -1.67 -20.15
C GLN A 451 -16.88 -2.83 -19.35
N ARG A 452 -17.18 -4.05 -19.77
CA ARG A 452 -16.59 -5.25 -19.19
C ARG A 452 -15.34 -5.65 -19.96
N VAL A 453 -14.28 -6.05 -19.23
CA VAL A 453 -13.04 -6.59 -19.80
C VAL A 453 -12.63 -7.84 -19.04
N THR A 454 -12.96 -8.99 -19.59
CA THR A 454 -12.65 -10.33 -19.04
C THR A 454 -11.94 -11.21 -20.07
N ALA A 455 -11.54 -12.42 -19.69
CA ALA A 455 -10.84 -13.33 -20.60
C ALA A 455 -11.66 -13.69 -21.84
N ASN A 456 -12.99 -13.75 -21.72
CA ASN A 456 -13.90 -14.18 -22.78
C ASN A 456 -14.39 -13.05 -23.69
N ASP A 457 -13.99 -11.80 -23.47
CA ASP A 457 -14.45 -10.65 -24.28
C ASP A 457 -13.65 -10.47 -25.59
N GLY A 458 -12.64 -11.31 -25.85
CA GLY A 458 -11.89 -11.36 -27.11
C GLY A 458 -11.32 -10.01 -27.54
N GLU A 459 -11.38 -9.72 -28.86
CA GLU A 459 -10.89 -8.48 -29.45
C GLU A 459 -11.64 -7.23 -28.97
N LEU A 460 -12.94 -7.33 -28.71
CA LEU A 460 -13.75 -6.23 -28.22
C LEU A 460 -13.29 -5.79 -26.81
N GLY A 461 -13.01 -6.76 -25.93
CA GLY A 461 -12.43 -6.47 -24.61
C GLY A 461 -11.05 -5.84 -24.68
N GLU A 462 -10.22 -6.26 -25.63
CA GLU A 462 -8.90 -5.64 -25.88
C GLU A 462 -9.04 -4.22 -26.41
N GLN A 463 -10.06 -3.96 -27.28
CA GLN A 463 -10.32 -2.61 -27.76
C GLN A 463 -10.77 -1.68 -26.62
N HIS A 464 -11.71 -2.13 -25.75
CA HIS A 464 -12.13 -1.35 -24.58
C HIS A 464 -10.96 -1.07 -23.63
N LEU A 465 -10.05 -2.03 -23.49
CA LEU A 465 -8.84 -1.82 -22.67
C LEU A 465 -7.90 -0.77 -23.29
N ARG A 466 -7.66 -0.82 -24.61
CA ARG A 466 -6.86 0.19 -25.31
C ARG A 466 -7.48 1.59 -25.17
N ASP A 467 -8.80 1.71 -25.39
CA ASP A 467 -9.51 2.97 -25.27
C ASP A 467 -9.48 3.53 -23.83
N PHE A 468 -9.55 2.64 -22.82
CA PHE A 468 -9.42 3.03 -21.43
C PHE A 468 -7.99 3.49 -21.07
N GLN A 469 -6.97 2.87 -21.65
CA GLN A 469 -5.56 3.22 -21.42
C GLN A 469 -5.15 4.52 -22.14
N ASP A 470 -5.87 4.89 -23.19
CA ASP A 470 -5.66 6.13 -23.92
C ASP A 470 -6.07 7.32 -23.04
N ASN A 471 -5.12 8.21 -22.75
CA ASN A 471 -5.35 9.37 -21.90
C ASN A 471 -6.18 10.46 -22.56
N GLU A 472 -6.24 10.48 -23.89
CA GLU A 472 -7.05 11.44 -24.66
C GLU A 472 -8.54 11.02 -24.71
N LYS A 473 -8.84 9.76 -24.38
CA LYS A 473 -10.21 9.23 -24.36
C LYS A 473 -10.79 9.22 -22.96
N SER A 474 -11.94 9.82 -22.77
CA SER A 474 -12.71 9.78 -21.52
C SER A 474 -13.57 8.52 -21.39
N ILE A 475 -13.95 7.88 -22.49
CA ILE A 475 -14.81 6.71 -22.56
C ILE A 475 -14.03 5.49 -23.12
N PRO A 476 -14.16 4.30 -22.48
CA PRO A 476 -14.91 4.04 -21.25
C PRO A 476 -14.27 4.68 -20.03
N THR A 477 -15.08 5.15 -19.10
CA THR A 477 -14.62 5.75 -17.83
C THR A 477 -14.43 4.67 -16.76
N ILE A 478 -15.29 3.64 -16.75
CA ILE A 478 -15.23 2.53 -15.80
C ILE A 478 -15.03 1.22 -16.56
N LEU A 479 -14.12 0.38 -16.05
CA LEU A 479 -13.99 -1.02 -16.48
C LEU A 479 -14.33 -1.96 -15.34
N THR A 480 -15.20 -2.95 -15.62
CA THR A 480 -15.42 -4.08 -14.72
C THR A 480 -14.65 -5.31 -15.20
N THR A 481 -14.07 -6.04 -14.27
CA THR A 481 -13.24 -7.22 -14.56
C THR A 481 -13.34 -8.27 -13.46
N SER A 482 -13.01 -9.52 -13.80
CA SER A 482 -12.80 -10.57 -12.78
C SER A 482 -11.33 -10.67 -12.35
N GLN A 483 -10.47 -11.19 -13.22
CA GLN A 483 -9.04 -11.40 -12.95
C GLN A 483 -8.13 -10.76 -14.01
N LYS A 484 -8.65 -10.49 -15.21
CA LYS A 484 -7.83 -10.09 -16.37
C LYS A 484 -7.02 -8.83 -16.12
N LEU A 485 -7.61 -7.82 -15.46
CA LEU A 485 -6.98 -6.50 -15.27
C LEU A 485 -6.12 -6.39 -13.99
N SER A 486 -5.98 -7.46 -13.21
CA SER A 486 -5.02 -7.47 -12.09
C SER A 486 -3.57 -7.28 -12.57
N THR A 487 -3.27 -7.70 -13.83
CA THR A 487 -1.97 -7.50 -14.49
C THR A 487 -2.16 -6.94 -15.90
N GLY A 488 -1.12 -6.30 -16.45
CA GLY A 488 -1.08 -5.85 -17.86
C GLY A 488 -1.81 -4.56 -18.19
N VAL A 489 -2.46 -3.88 -17.24
CA VAL A 489 -3.09 -2.57 -17.47
C VAL A 489 -2.07 -1.46 -17.26
N ASP A 490 -1.91 -0.60 -18.26
CA ASP A 490 -1.06 0.60 -18.21
C ASP A 490 -1.89 1.89 -18.35
N ALA A 491 -2.94 2.03 -17.57
CA ALA A 491 -3.72 3.26 -17.51
C ALA A 491 -3.18 4.17 -16.38
N ARG A 492 -2.52 5.27 -16.76
CA ARG A 492 -1.88 6.18 -15.79
C ARG A 492 -2.89 6.96 -14.96
N ASN A 493 -4.04 7.30 -15.54
CA ASN A 493 -5.08 8.12 -14.91
C ASN A 493 -6.14 7.31 -14.16
N VAL A 494 -5.82 6.10 -13.66
CA VAL A 494 -6.74 5.38 -12.75
C VAL A 494 -6.75 6.09 -11.40
N ARG A 495 -7.92 6.59 -11.00
CA ARG A 495 -8.13 7.34 -9.75
C ARG A 495 -8.91 6.56 -8.71
N ASN A 496 -9.69 5.55 -9.14
CA ASN A 496 -10.48 4.73 -8.24
C ASN A 496 -10.30 3.25 -8.55
N ILE A 497 -10.14 2.46 -7.49
CA ILE A 497 -10.09 1.00 -7.52
C ILE A 497 -11.19 0.50 -6.58
N VAL A 498 -12.12 -0.30 -7.09
CA VAL A 498 -13.26 -0.84 -6.33
C VAL A 498 -13.09 -2.34 -6.20
N LEU A 499 -13.02 -2.84 -4.98
CA LEU A 499 -12.86 -4.25 -4.66
C LEU A 499 -14.22 -4.83 -4.23
N MET A 500 -14.89 -5.55 -5.13
CA MET A 500 -16.20 -6.18 -4.92
C MET A 500 -16.10 -7.73 -4.81
N ARG A 501 -14.90 -8.26 -4.75
CA ARG A 501 -14.64 -9.69 -4.56
C ARG A 501 -13.54 -9.94 -3.54
N PRO A 502 -13.59 -11.05 -2.80
CA PRO A 502 -12.47 -11.45 -1.94
C PRO A 502 -11.17 -11.52 -2.72
N ILE A 503 -10.11 -10.99 -2.14
CA ILE A 503 -8.74 -11.14 -2.63
C ILE A 503 -8.12 -12.29 -1.85
N ASN A 504 -7.49 -13.24 -2.54
CA ASN A 504 -7.06 -14.49 -1.92
C ASN A 504 -5.55 -14.52 -1.63
N SER A 505 -4.78 -13.54 -2.11
CA SER A 505 -3.35 -13.48 -1.88
C SER A 505 -2.84 -12.04 -1.78
N MET A 506 -1.77 -11.86 -1.01
CA MET A 506 -1.02 -10.62 -0.93
C MET A 506 -0.50 -10.20 -2.32
N ILE A 507 -0.03 -11.14 -3.11
CA ILE A 507 0.50 -10.90 -4.46
C ILE A 507 -0.56 -10.22 -5.34
N GLU A 508 -1.76 -10.77 -5.36
CA GLU A 508 -2.88 -10.22 -6.13
C GLU A 508 -3.26 -8.82 -5.65
N PHE A 509 -3.33 -8.63 -4.33
CA PHE A 509 -3.62 -7.34 -3.73
C PHE A 509 -2.61 -6.26 -4.15
N LYS A 510 -1.28 -6.55 -4.04
CA LYS A 510 -0.22 -5.63 -4.45
C LYS A 510 -0.28 -5.29 -5.96
N GLN A 511 -0.62 -6.25 -6.80
CA GLN A 511 -0.80 -6.04 -8.23
C GLN A 511 -1.99 -5.14 -8.55
N ILE A 512 -3.12 -5.32 -7.87
CA ILE A 512 -4.31 -4.49 -8.02
C ILE A 512 -4.03 -3.04 -7.59
N ILE A 513 -3.45 -2.84 -6.40
CA ILE A 513 -3.07 -1.50 -5.92
C ILE A 513 -2.12 -0.83 -6.92
N GLY A 514 -1.16 -1.58 -7.43
CA GLY A 514 -0.21 -1.09 -8.42
C GLY A 514 -0.82 -0.52 -9.70
N ARG A 515 -2.11 -0.74 -9.97
CA ARG A 515 -2.81 -0.09 -11.11
C ARG A 515 -3.08 1.38 -10.84
N GLY A 516 -3.25 1.77 -9.58
CA GLY A 516 -3.48 3.17 -9.18
C GLY A 516 -2.22 3.98 -8.92
N THR A 517 -1.06 3.35 -8.75
CA THR A 517 0.16 4.04 -8.27
C THR A 517 0.88 4.92 -9.30
N ARG A 518 0.51 4.85 -10.58
CA ARG A 518 1.18 5.61 -11.64
C ARG A 518 0.91 7.10 -11.55
N LEU A 519 1.94 7.90 -11.80
CA LEU A 519 1.83 9.34 -11.86
C LEU A 519 1.02 9.79 -13.08
N PHE A 520 0.18 10.80 -12.87
CA PHE A 520 -0.54 11.51 -13.91
C PHE A 520 -0.78 12.95 -13.47
N ASP A 521 -0.80 13.90 -14.40
CA ASP A 521 -1.00 15.30 -14.09
C ASP A 521 -2.36 15.53 -13.41
N GLY A 522 -2.35 16.32 -12.35
CA GLY A 522 -3.53 16.56 -11.52
C GLY A 522 -4.03 15.36 -10.72
N LYS A 523 -3.22 14.30 -10.57
CA LYS A 523 -3.53 13.14 -9.73
C LYS A 523 -2.69 13.17 -8.47
N ASP A 524 -3.27 13.68 -7.40
CA ASP A 524 -2.61 13.77 -6.10
C ASP A 524 -2.61 12.44 -5.33
N TYR A 525 -3.67 11.65 -5.50
CA TYR A 525 -3.84 10.31 -4.92
C TYR A 525 -4.82 9.48 -5.77
N PHE A 526 -4.91 8.20 -5.46
CA PHE A 526 -6.03 7.37 -5.89
C PHE A 526 -6.73 6.75 -4.68
N THR A 527 -7.99 6.34 -4.87
CA THR A 527 -8.81 5.81 -3.77
C THR A 527 -9.13 4.34 -4.02
N ILE A 528 -8.96 3.52 -2.98
CA ILE A 528 -9.38 2.12 -2.94
C ILE A 528 -10.71 2.07 -2.18
N TYR A 529 -11.79 1.64 -2.85
CA TYR A 529 -13.09 1.36 -2.26
C TYR A 529 -13.14 -0.13 -1.95
N ASP A 530 -12.94 -0.48 -0.69
CA ASP A 530 -12.76 -1.87 -0.25
C ASP A 530 -14.03 -2.39 0.42
N PHE A 531 -14.81 -3.18 -0.32
CA PHE A 531 -16.02 -3.87 0.17
C PHE A 531 -15.74 -5.23 0.82
N VAL A 532 -14.48 -5.69 0.76
CA VAL A 532 -14.10 -7.07 1.12
C VAL A 532 -12.99 -7.15 2.17
N LYS A 533 -12.62 -6.00 2.75
CA LYS A 533 -11.58 -5.86 3.78
C LYS A 533 -10.19 -6.36 3.35
N ALA A 534 -9.92 -6.35 2.03
CA ALA A 534 -8.65 -6.82 1.49
C ALA A 534 -7.45 -6.00 1.99
N HIS A 535 -7.61 -4.68 2.16
CA HIS A 535 -6.55 -3.83 2.69
C HIS A 535 -6.15 -4.25 4.11
N HIS A 536 -7.11 -4.55 4.97
CA HIS A 536 -6.83 -4.97 6.34
C HIS A 536 -6.04 -6.30 6.39
N HIS A 537 -6.35 -7.24 5.48
CA HIS A 537 -5.67 -8.54 5.43
C HIS A 537 -4.24 -8.47 4.86
N PHE A 538 -4.01 -7.61 3.88
CA PHE A 538 -2.80 -7.62 3.06
C PHE A 538 -1.99 -6.33 3.14
N ASN A 539 -2.35 -5.41 4.05
CA ASN A 539 -1.57 -4.21 4.31
C ASN A 539 -0.21 -4.58 4.90
N ASP A 540 0.81 -3.95 4.37
CA ASP A 540 2.20 -4.10 4.82
C ASP A 540 2.81 -2.70 4.90
N PRO A 541 2.75 -2.03 6.07
CA PRO A 541 3.21 -0.64 6.20
C PRO A 541 4.69 -0.43 5.85
N GLU A 542 5.51 -1.47 5.98
CA GLU A 542 6.93 -1.39 5.61
C GLU A 542 7.11 -1.40 4.09
N TRP A 543 6.25 -2.12 3.37
CA TRP A 543 6.28 -2.21 1.92
C TRP A 543 5.39 -1.18 1.23
N ASP A 544 4.12 -1.05 1.66
CA ASP A 544 3.12 -0.18 1.01
C ASP A 544 3.19 1.27 1.48
N GLY A 545 3.70 1.51 2.68
CA GLY A 545 3.50 2.74 3.40
C GLY A 545 2.07 2.84 3.96
N GLU A 546 1.80 3.91 4.68
CA GLU A 546 0.48 4.18 5.23
C GLU A 546 -0.40 4.92 4.21
N PRO A 547 -1.71 4.62 4.14
CA PRO A 547 -2.65 5.40 3.37
C PRO A 547 -2.63 6.87 3.81
N ILE A 548 -2.93 7.78 2.89
CA ILE A 548 -3.16 9.19 3.27
C ILE A 548 -4.37 9.23 4.19
N ALA A 549 -4.21 9.84 5.37
CA ALA A 549 -5.33 10.11 6.26
C ALA A 549 -6.44 10.89 5.51
N PRO A 550 -7.70 10.65 5.81
CA PRO A 550 -8.78 11.46 5.26
C PRO A 550 -8.53 12.93 5.56
N GLU A 551 -8.57 13.81 4.56
CA GLU A 551 -8.41 15.25 4.77
C GLU A 551 -9.59 15.77 5.60
N GLU A 552 -9.26 16.50 6.68
CA GLU A 552 -10.23 17.36 7.31
C GLU A 552 -10.63 18.46 6.31
N CYS A 553 -11.90 18.70 6.14
CA CYS A 553 -12.38 19.75 5.26
C CYS A 553 -11.89 21.11 5.78
N LEU A 554 -11.16 21.84 4.95
CA LEU A 554 -10.63 23.19 5.29
C LEU A 554 -11.73 24.20 5.68
N THR A 555 -13.00 23.90 5.35
CA THR A 555 -14.14 24.78 5.61
C THR A 555 -14.91 24.37 6.87
N CYS A 556 -15.04 23.06 7.15
CA CYS A 556 -15.81 22.56 8.31
C CYS A 556 -14.98 21.79 9.33
N ASN A 557 -13.69 21.57 9.10
CA ASN A 557 -12.74 20.79 9.93
C ASN A 557 -13.25 19.40 10.32
N LYS A 558 -14.10 18.78 9.44
CA LYS A 558 -14.66 17.45 9.68
C LYS A 558 -14.24 16.45 8.62
N THR A 559 -14.12 15.19 9.02
CA THR A 559 -13.89 14.04 8.16
C THR A 559 -14.94 12.96 8.48
N PRO A 560 -15.87 12.66 7.54
CA PRO A 560 -16.05 13.26 6.20
C PRO A 560 -16.56 14.69 6.24
N CYS A 561 -16.18 15.47 5.21
CA CYS A 561 -16.63 16.85 5.04
C CYS A 561 -18.17 16.92 5.06
N GLU A 562 -18.71 17.75 5.94
CA GLU A 562 -20.16 18.06 6.03
C GLU A 562 -20.53 19.33 5.26
N CYS A 563 -19.58 20.01 4.60
CA CYS A 563 -19.88 21.11 3.71
C CYS A 563 -20.74 20.59 2.55
N GLU A 564 -21.80 21.30 2.26
CA GLU A 564 -22.66 20.99 1.10
C GLU A 564 -21.79 20.83 -0.16
N ARG A 565 -21.77 19.62 -0.71
CA ARG A 565 -21.14 19.34 -1.99
C ARG A 565 -21.93 20.06 -3.07
N GLN A 566 -21.34 21.16 -3.58
CA GLN A 566 -21.67 21.90 -4.79
C GLN A 566 -23.15 22.00 -5.18
N SER A 567 -23.54 23.26 -5.31
CA SER A 567 -24.82 23.77 -5.82
C SER A 567 -25.76 22.69 -6.40
N PRO A 568 -26.83 22.37 -5.70
CA PRO A 568 -27.83 21.45 -6.20
C PRO A 568 -28.31 21.87 -7.59
N LYS A 569 -28.53 20.90 -8.48
CA LYS A 569 -29.18 21.15 -9.77
C LYS A 569 -30.46 21.93 -9.54
N PRO A 570 -30.87 22.80 -10.50
CA PRO A 570 -32.19 23.46 -10.41
C PRO A 570 -33.25 22.43 -10.14
N CYS A 571 -34.15 22.76 -9.23
CA CYS A 571 -35.24 21.84 -8.87
C CYS A 571 -36.09 21.54 -10.12
N GLY A 572 -36.26 20.26 -10.44
CA GLY A 572 -37.08 19.84 -11.60
C GLY A 572 -38.54 20.25 -11.51
N ARG A 573 -39.00 20.79 -10.35
CA ARG A 573 -40.39 21.22 -10.10
C ARG A 573 -40.56 22.75 -10.18
N CYS A 574 -39.61 23.55 -9.66
CA CYS A 574 -39.67 25.00 -9.62
C CYS A 574 -38.57 25.69 -10.42
N GLY A 575 -37.57 24.98 -10.96
CA GLY A 575 -36.50 25.56 -11.77
C GLY A 575 -35.52 26.48 -11.01
N VAL A 576 -35.71 26.69 -9.70
CA VAL A 576 -34.97 27.67 -8.88
C VAL A 576 -33.87 27.01 -8.02
N ARG A 577 -32.78 27.75 -7.79
CA ARG A 577 -31.69 27.35 -6.87
C ARG A 577 -31.51 28.43 -5.79
N PRO A 578 -31.61 28.09 -4.50
CA PRO A 578 -32.09 26.81 -3.94
C PRO A 578 -33.58 26.60 -4.23
N CYS A 579 -34.02 25.32 -4.24
CA CYS A 579 -35.41 24.96 -4.45
C CYS A 579 -36.31 25.57 -3.36
N ILE A 580 -37.35 26.31 -3.81
CA ILE A 580 -38.34 26.95 -2.92
C ILE A 580 -39.59 26.09 -2.71
N CYS A 581 -39.66 24.89 -3.29
CA CYS A 581 -40.76 23.95 -3.01
C CYS A 581 -40.73 23.53 -1.55
N ALA A 582 -41.84 23.57 -0.85
CA ALA A 582 -41.96 23.04 0.50
C ALA A 582 -41.63 21.54 0.48
N LYS A 583 -40.55 21.13 1.20
CA LYS A 583 -40.26 19.74 1.48
C LYS A 583 -41.00 19.38 2.78
N GLU A 584 -41.71 18.26 2.78
CA GLU A 584 -42.35 17.76 3.98
C GLU A 584 -41.28 17.47 5.03
N ALA A 585 -41.48 17.96 6.24
CA ALA A 585 -40.59 17.71 7.36
C ALA A 585 -40.66 16.23 7.79
N CYS A 586 -39.53 15.65 8.17
CA CYS A 586 -39.50 14.28 8.68
C CYS A 586 -40.43 14.10 9.89
N SER A 587 -41.28 13.11 9.84
CA SER A 587 -42.25 12.81 10.90
C SER A 587 -41.61 12.44 12.25
N LYS A 588 -40.32 12.11 12.30
CA LYS A 588 -39.56 11.74 13.50
C LYS A 588 -38.75 12.88 14.10
N CYS A 589 -38.06 13.68 13.31
CA CYS A 589 -37.17 14.74 13.79
C CYS A 589 -37.69 16.17 13.47
N GLY A 590 -38.75 16.32 12.73
CA GLY A 590 -39.33 17.62 12.34
C GLY A 590 -38.45 18.44 11.39
N ARG A 591 -37.32 17.92 10.94
CA ARG A 591 -36.34 18.64 10.10
C ARG A 591 -36.42 18.24 8.63
N THR A 592 -36.02 19.17 7.74
CA THR A 592 -35.90 19.00 6.29
C THR A 592 -34.55 19.57 5.85
N PRO A 593 -33.60 18.75 5.43
CA PRO A 593 -33.62 17.28 5.30
C PRO A 593 -33.64 16.54 6.64
N CYS A 594 -34.14 15.29 6.62
CA CYS A 594 -34.15 14.43 7.79
C CYS A 594 -32.74 14.10 8.27
N GLU A 595 -32.42 14.37 9.52
CA GLU A 595 -31.17 14.08 10.20
C GLU A 595 -31.23 12.78 11.03
N CYS A 596 -32.29 11.98 10.91
CA CYS A 596 -32.41 10.72 11.62
C CYS A 596 -31.31 9.74 11.18
N VAL A 597 -30.46 9.33 12.11
CA VAL A 597 -29.49 8.24 11.89
C VAL A 597 -30.27 6.94 11.70
N LYS A 598 -30.02 6.20 10.64
CA LYS A 598 -30.61 4.88 10.43
C LYS A 598 -30.00 3.92 11.44
N LYS A 599 -30.77 3.45 12.42
CA LYS A 599 -30.33 2.46 13.41
C LYS A 599 -30.88 1.08 13.02
N ALA A 600 -30.02 0.06 13.10
CA ALA A 600 -30.43 -1.34 12.97
C ALA A 600 -30.78 -1.93 14.34
N VAL A 601 -31.74 -2.82 14.39
CA VAL A 601 -32.14 -3.50 15.64
C VAL A 601 -31.66 -4.93 15.59
N VAL A 602 -30.86 -5.34 16.57
CA VAL A 602 -30.36 -6.70 16.78
C VAL A 602 -31.05 -7.33 17.97
N LYS A 603 -31.63 -8.52 17.80
CA LYS A 603 -32.17 -9.33 18.90
C LYS A 603 -31.17 -10.43 19.25
N LEU A 604 -30.75 -10.49 20.51
CA LEU A 604 -29.87 -11.56 21.01
C LEU A 604 -30.71 -12.71 21.61
N ALA A 605 -30.04 -13.78 22.05
CA ALA A 605 -30.66 -15.01 22.53
C ALA A 605 -31.54 -14.80 23.78
N ASP A 606 -31.35 -13.71 24.54
CA ASP A 606 -32.19 -13.31 25.67
C ASP A 606 -33.52 -12.68 25.26
N GLY A 607 -33.80 -12.55 23.94
CA GLY A 607 -35.02 -11.94 23.41
C GLY A 607 -35.03 -10.42 23.45
N LYS A 608 -34.05 -9.76 24.05
CA LYS A 608 -33.96 -8.30 24.13
C LYS A 608 -33.37 -7.69 22.90
N SER A 609 -33.89 -6.53 22.48
CA SER A 609 -33.42 -5.80 21.30
C SER A 609 -32.30 -4.81 21.67
N ARG A 610 -31.26 -4.75 20.85
CA ARG A 610 -30.19 -3.74 20.90
C ARG A 610 -30.19 -2.94 19.60
N MET A 611 -29.98 -1.64 19.72
CA MET A 611 -29.88 -0.75 18.57
C MET A 611 -28.41 -0.49 18.28
N ILE A 612 -28.02 -0.66 17.02
CA ILE A 612 -26.68 -0.33 16.51
C ILE A 612 -26.79 0.72 15.40
N GLN A 613 -25.80 1.60 15.30
CA GLN A 613 -25.73 2.55 14.20
C GLN A 613 -25.37 1.83 12.90
N HIS A 614 -25.91 2.33 11.79
CA HIS A 614 -25.50 1.90 10.46
C HIS A 614 -24.18 2.63 10.11
N MET A 615 -23.05 1.96 10.29
CA MET A 615 -21.73 2.55 10.05
C MET A 615 -21.12 2.08 8.72
N MET A 616 -20.36 2.97 8.08
CA MET A 616 -19.63 2.69 6.86
C MET A 616 -18.26 2.01 7.10
N VAL A 617 -17.83 1.88 8.36
CA VAL A 617 -16.52 1.31 8.74
C VAL A 617 -16.68 0.50 10.01
N THR A 618 -16.54 -0.82 9.94
CA THR A 618 -16.49 -1.70 11.11
C THR A 618 -15.51 -2.83 10.88
N SER A 619 -14.63 -3.07 11.86
CA SER A 619 -13.56 -4.08 11.76
C SER A 619 -13.64 -5.02 12.94
N PHE A 620 -14.45 -6.09 12.84
CA PHE A 620 -14.43 -7.20 13.77
C PHE A 620 -13.87 -8.45 13.09
N TRP A 621 -13.07 -9.21 13.83
CA TRP A 621 -12.37 -10.38 13.35
C TRP A 621 -12.58 -11.54 14.31
N HIS A 622 -12.85 -12.71 13.77
CA HIS A 622 -12.78 -13.96 14.48
C HIS A 622 -11.35 -14.26 14.92
N PRO A 623 -11.11 -15.00 16.03
CA PRO A 623 -9.79 -15.46 16.41
C PRO A 623 -9.04 -16.25 15.32
N ASP A 624 -9.76 -16.85 14.37
CA ASP A 624 -9.22 -17.55 13.19
C ASP A 624 -8.87 -16.60 12.02
N GLY A 625 -8.99 -15.28 12.21
CA GLY A 625 -8.69 -14.27 11.20
C GLY A 625 -9.80 -14.05 10.15
N THR A 626 -10.99 -14.64 10.32
CA THR A 626 -12.12 -14.36 9.42
C THR A 626 -12.89 -13.10 9.85
N PRO A 627 -13.37 -12.26 8.89
CA PRO A 627 -14.15 -11.07 9.22
C PRO A 627 -15.54 -11.45 9.77
N MET A 628 -16.02 -10.70 10.77
CA MET A 628 -17.35 -10.85 11.32
C MET A 628 -18.12 -9.53 11.32
N SER A 629 -19.45 -9.60 11.27
CA SER A 629 -20.31 -8.43 11.39
C SER A 629 -20.37 -7.93 12.84
N ALA A 630 -20.79 -6.66 13.01
CA ALA A 630 -21.05 -6.11 14.34
C ALA A 630 -22.09 -6.92 15.13
N GLN A 631 -23.09 -7.47 14.45
CA GLN A 631 -24.08 -8.35 15.05
C GLN A 631 -23.43 -9.64 15.59
N GLN A 632 -22.61 -10.32 14.78
CA GLN A 632 -21.92 -11.54 15.20
C GLN A 632 -20.95 -11.29 16.34
N PHE A 633 -20.19 -10.18 16.27
CA PHE A 633 -19.32 -9.80 17.37
C PHE A 633 -20.12 -9.61 18.65
N MET A 634 -21.25 -8.93 18.57
CA MET A 634 -22.14 -8.72 19.73
C MET A 634 -22.73 -10.04 20.24
N GLU A 635 -23.16 -10.95 19.36
CA GLU A 635 -23.67 -12.29 19.72
C GLU A 635 -22.59 -13.15 20.38
N MET A 636 -21.36 -13.14 19.82
CA MET A 636 -20.23 -13.86 20.41
C MET A 636 -19.81 -13.29 21.75
N LEU A 637 -19.70 -11.96 21.86
CA LEU A 637 -19.38 -11.29 23.12
C LEU A 637 -20.45 -11.62 24.15
N PHE A 638 -21.75 -11.51 23.79
CA PHE A 638 -22.87 -11.87 24.67
C PHE A 638 -22.75 -13.31 25.17
N GLY A 639 -22.45 -14.27 24.29
CA GLY A 639 -22.28 -15.69 24.63
C GLY A 639 -21.09 -15.97 25.55
N LYS A 640 -20.05 -15.09 25.50
CA LYS A 640 -18.82 -15.27 26.28
C LYS A 640 -18.85 -14.58 27.65
N LEU A 641 -19.60 -13.48 27.78
CA LEU A 641 -19.65 -12.70 29.03
C LEU A 641 -20.05 -13.51 30.27
N PRO A 642 -20.96 -14.53 30.23
CA PRO A 642 -21.28 -15.34 31.41
C PRO A 642 -20.11 -16.14 32.00
N GLU A 643 -19.00 -16.29 31.28
CA GLU A 643 -17.79 -16.92 31.83
C GLU A 643 -17.02 -15.99 32.78
N TYR A 644 -17.28 -14.68 32.72
CA TYR A 644 -16.57 -13.66 33.50
C TYR A 644 -17.40 -13.08 34.64
N PHE A 645 -18.72 -12.97 34.47
CA PHE A 645 -19.63 -12.48 35.49
C PHE A 645 -21.08 -12.98 35.26
N ASN A 646 -21.81 -13.19 36.32
CA ASN A 646 -23.14 -13.80 36.25
C ASN A 646 -24.31 -12.76 36.28
N ASN A 647 -24.05 -11.55 36.74
CA ASN A 647 -25.07 -10.50 36.89
C ASN A 647 -24.43 -9.10 36.84
N GLU A 648 -25.30 -8.08 36.74
CA GLU A 648 -24.90 -6.68 36.68
C GLU A 648 -24.08 -6.23 37.91
N THR A 649 -24.48 -6.69 39.10
CA THR A 649 -23.83 -6.31 40.35
C THR A 649 -22.37 -6.82 40.38
N GLU A 650 -22.18 -8.05 40.00
CA GLU A 650 -20.84 -8.64 39.89
C GLU A 650 -19.98 -7.91 38.86
N LEU A 651 -20.53 -7.55 37.69
CA LEU A 651 -19.82 -6.75 36.70
C LEU A 651 -19.38 -5.39 37.28
N ARG A 652 -20.26 -4.74 38.05
CA ARG A 652 -19.92 -3.45 38.69
C ARG A 652 -18.82 -3.61 39.74
N GLU A 653 -18.86 -4.64 40.56
CA GLU A 653 -17.82 -4.94 41.55
C GLU A 653 -16.49 -5.21 40.92
N ILE A 654 -16.44 -6.07 39.88
CA ILE A 654 -15.23 -6.36 39.11
C ILE A 654 -14.64 -5.10 38.46
N TRP A 655 -15.52 -4.27 37.89
CA TRP A 655 -15.07 -3.07 37.14
C TRP A 655 -14.63 -1.94 38.06
N SER A 656 -15.18 -1.85 39.25
CA SER A 656 -14.89 -0.79 40.23
C SER A 656 -13.50 -0.90 40.84
N MET A 657 -12.82 -2.04 40.69
CA MET A 657 -11.49 -2.27 41.25
C MET A 657 -10.45 -2.42 40.10
N PRO A 658 -9.37 -1.62 40.10
CA PRO A 658 -8.40 -1.62 39.01
C PRO A 658 -7.82 -3.00 38.66
N ASP A 659 -7.48 -3.81 39.66
CA ASP A 659 -6.86 -5.12 39.46
C ASP A 659 -7.83 -6.15 38.86
N THR A 660 -9.08 -6.17 39.30
CA THR A 660 -10.10 -7.10 38.78
C THR A 660 -10.57 -6.66 37.39
N ARG A 661 -10.71 -5.35 37.16
CA ARG A 661 -11.00 -4.77 35.83
C ARG A 661 -9.91 -5.17 34.82
N LYS A 662 -8.63 -5.04 35.22
CA LYS A 662 -7.51 -5.42 34.36
C LYS A 662 -7.55 -6.90 33.98
N LYS A 663 -7.77 -7.80 34.95
CA LYS A 663 -7.92 -9.23 34.69
C LYS A 663 -9.10 -9.55 33.78
N LEU A 664 -10.24 -8.86 33.94
CA LEU A 664 -11.41 -9.02 33.06
C LEU A 664 -11.06 -8.63 31.61
N LEU A 665 -10.40 -7.48 31.43
CA LEU A 665 -10.01 -7.00 30.08
C LEU A 665 -8.95 -7.90 29.43
N GLU A 666 -7.97 -8.40 30.21
CA GLU A 666 -6.98 -9.37 29.74
C GLU A 666 -7.65 -10.69 29.30
N GLY A 667 -8.56 -11.26 30.11
CA GLY A 667 -9.30 -12.47 29.75
C GLY A 667 -10.19 -12.29 28.51
N LEU A 668 -10.86 -11.14 28.40
CA LEU A 668 -11.62 -10.81 27.19
C LEU A 668 -10.72 -10.70 25.96
N SER A 669 -9.54 -10.09 26.10
CA SER A 669 -8.56 -9.97 25.01
C SER A 669 -8.03 -11.34 24.56
N GLU A 670 -7.72 -12.25 25.49
CA GLU A 670 -7.33 -13.63 25.18
C GLU A 670 -8.45 -14.42 24.47
N SER A 671 -9.69 -14.06 24.72
CA SER A 671 -10.88 -14.63 24.05
C SER A 671 -11.22 -13.94 22.72
N GLY A 672 -10.38 -12.99 22.22
CA GLY A 672 -10.56 -12.27 20.96
C GLY A 672 -11.39 -11.00 21.05
N PHE A 673 -11.70 -10.51 22.26
CA PHE A 673 -12.43 -9.27 22.52
C PHE A 673 -11.50 -8.22 23.15
N GLY A 674 -10.47 -7.83 22.42
CA GLY A 674 -9.49 -6.85 22.90
C GLY A 674 -10.01 -5.42 22.90
N ASP A 675 -9.20 -4.51 23.45
CA ASP A 675 -9.54 -3.08 23.59
C ASP A 675 -9.97 -2.41 22.28
N GLU A 676 -9.35 -2.78 21.17
CA GLU A 676 -9.66 -2.20 19.85
C GLU A 676 -11.06 -2.61 19.40
N GLN A 677 -11.41 -3.89 19.52
CA GLN A 677 -12.71 -4.42 19.15
C GLN A 677 -13.83 -3.89 20.07
N LEU A 678 -13.57 -3.78 21.38
CA LEU A 678 -14.53 -3.20 22.33
C LEU A 678 -14.72 -1.69 22.08
N SER A 679 -13.66 -0.96 21.74
CA SER A 679 -13.75 0.47 21.38
C SER A 679 -14.52 0.67 20.07
N GLU A 680 -14.37 -0.23 19.11
CA GLU A 680 -15.15 -0.19 17.87
C GLU A 680 -16.63 -0.51 18.13
N MET A 681 -16.94 -1.48 19.00
CA MET A 681 -18.32 -1.74 19.45
C MET A 681 -18.90 -0.51 20.16
N GLN A 682 -18.10 0.19 20.96
CA GLN A 682 -18.48 1.44 21.63
C GLN A 682 -18.96 2.51 20.65
N ARG A 683 -18.28 2.66 19.50
CA ARG A 683 -18.69 3.56 18.40
C ARG A 683 -20.02 3.13 17.79
N ILE A 684 -20.19 1.83 17.56
CA ILE A 684 -21.38 1.27 16.90
C ILE A 684 -22.64 1.46 17.75
N ILE A 685 -22.51 1.37 19.06
CA ILE A 685 -23.65 1.59 19.99
C ILE A 685 -23.84 3.06 20.38
N ASP A 686 -23.10 3.99 19.76
CA ASP A 686 -23.19 5.45 20.05
C ASP A 686 -22.75 5.80 21.48
N ALA A 687 -21.69 5.12 21.95
CA ALA A 687 -21.22 5.21 23.33
C ALA A 687 -19.76 5.73 23.44
N GLU A 688 -19.25 6.45 22.43
CA GLU A 688 -17.85 6.96 22.40
C GLU A 688 -17.50 7.81 23.63
N LYS A 689 -18.47 8.52 24.18
CA LYS A 689 -18.31 9.33 25.38
C LYS A 689 -18.53 8.57 26.69
N SER A 690 -18.80 7.26 26.63
CA SER A 690 -18.99 6.36 27.75
C SER A 690 -17.75 5.52 28.05
N ASP A 691 -17.82 4.58 28.97
CA ASP A 691 -16.73 3.62 29.25
C ASP A 691 -16.95 2.29 28.52
N LEU A 692 -15.90 1.46 28.43
CA LEU A 692 -16.03 0.07 27.99
C LEU A 692 -16.94 -0.74 28.92
N PHE A 693 -17.10 -0.34 30.18
CA PHE A 693 -18.14 -0.86 31.07
C PHE A 693 -19.52 -0.81 30.42
N ASP A 694 -19.86 0.32 29.82
CA ASP A 694 -21.17 0.54 29.21
C ASP A 694 -21.36 -0.36 27.97
N VAL A 695 -20.29 -0.70 27.26
CA VAL A 695 -20.33 -1.68 26.15
C VAL A 695 -20.72 -3.06 26.69
N LEU A 696 -20.01 -3.52 27.75
CA LEU A 696 -20.27 -4.83 28.35
C LEU A 696 -21.67 -4.89 28.96
N ALA A 697 -22.08 -3.85 29.70
CA ALA A 697 -23.39 -3.75 30.32
C ALA A 697 -24.53 -3.67 29.28
N TYR A 698 -24.28 -2.96 28.16
CA TYR A 698 -25.26 -2.89 27.07
C TYR A 698 -25.42 -4.23 26.37
N VAL A 699 -24.30 -4.90 26.07
CA VAL A 699 -24.35 -6.22 25.42
C VAL A 699 -24.95 -7.27 26.35
N ALA A 700 -24.49 -7.35 27.60
CA ALA A 700 -24.97 -8.37 28.54
C ALA A 700 -26.44 -8.17 28.97
N TYR A 701 -26.81 -6.95 29.32
CA TYR A 701 -28.10 -6.68 30.04
C TYR A 701 -29.02 -5.68 29.32
N ALA A 702 -28.60 -5.13 28.16
CA ALA A 702 -29.30 -4.06 27.41
C ALA A 702 -29.50 -2.77 28.24
N LEU A 703 -28.53 -2.45 29.10
CA LEU A 703 -28.57 -1.23 29.91
C LEU A 703 -28.26 0.00 29.05
N PRO A 704 -28.86 1.17 29.33
CA PRO A 704 -28.52 2.40 28.63
C PRO A 704 -27.06 2.83 28.96
N THR A 705 -26.37 3.35 27.98
CA THR A 705 -24.99 3.88 28.13
C THR A 705 -25.02 5.20 28.90
N VAL A 706 -24.02 5.40 29.78
CA VAL A 706 -23.83 6.61 30.59
C VAL A 706 -22.53 7.29 30.19
N THR A 707 -22.58 8.59 29.89
CA THR A 707 -21.35 9.31 29.50
C THR A 707 -20.38 9.45 30.68
N ARG A 708 -19.07 9.47 30.40
CA ARG A 708 -18.02 9.67 31.41
C ARG A 708 -18.23 10.97 32.20
N SER A 709 -18.66 12.05 31.53
CA SER A 709 -18.97 13.33 32.18
C SER A 709 -20.12 13.23 33.17
N GLU A 710 -21.21 12.52 32.80
CA GLU A 710 -22.35 12.29 33.69
C GLU A 710 -21.98 11.37 34.87
N ARG A 711 -21.17 10.31 34.57
CA ARG A 711 -20.67 9.40 35.60
C ARG A 711 -19.75 10.10 36.59
N ALA A 712 -18.82 10.93 36.13
CA ALA A 712 -17.97 11.76 36.99
C ALA A 712 -18.78 12.75 37.83
N SER A 713 -19.80 13.37 37.27
CA SER A 713 -20.70 14.29 38.00
C SER A 713 -21.47 13.61 39.13
N ARG A 714 -21.97 12.40 38.87
CA ARG A 714 -22.63 11.59 39.92
C ARG A 714 -21.64 11.17 41.02
N ALA A 715 -20.43 10.74 40.66
CA ALA A 715 -19.42 10.33 41.62
C ALA A 715 -18.94 11.48 42.54
N LYS A 716 -18.90 12.73 42.07
CA LYS A 716 -18.55 13.90 42.88
C LYS A 716 -19.41 14.09 44.08
N VAL A 717 -20.69 13.81 43.98
CA VAL A 717 -21.65 13.89 45.11
C VAL A 717 -21.25 12.91 46.21
N SER A 718 -20.92 11.66 45.85
CA SER A 718 -20.47 10.64 46.82
C SER A 718 -19.06 10.92 47.34
N ILE A 719 -18.17 11.41 46.52
CA ILE A 719 -16.78 11.78 46.90
C ILE A 719 -16.82 12.91 47.95
N SER A 720 -17.69 13.91 47.79
CA SER A 720 -17.81 15.03 48.74
C SER A 720 -18.20 14.61 50.16
N SER A 721 -18.88 13.48 50.32
CA SER A 721 -19.31 12.96 51.61
C SER A 721 -18.35 11.96 52.26
N HIS A 722 -17.43 11.37 51.50
CA HIS A 722 -16.57 10.28 52.00
C HIS A 722 -15.04 10.63 52.05
N PHE A 723 -14.63 11.71 51.44
CA PHE A 723 -13.22 12.12 51.38
C PHE A 723 -12.99 13.53 51.92
N ASN A 724 -11.83 13.80 52.52
CA ASN A 724 -11.46 15.12 52.99
C ASN A 724 -11.14 16.10 51.85
N ALA A 725 -11.14 17.42 52.14
CA ALA A 725 -10.97 18.47 51.12
C ALA A 725 -9.72 18.33 50.23
N LYS A 726 -8.61 17.82 50.77
CA LYS A 726 -7.36 17.61 49.99
C LYS A 726 -7.48 16.42 49.04
N GLN A 727 -8.07 15.32 49.52
CA GLN A 727 -8.39 14.15 48.73
C GLN A 727 -9.40 14.51 47.64
N GLN A 728 -10.48 15.26 47.98
CA GLN A 728 -11.45 15.73 46.98
C GLN A 728 -10.78 16.54 45.87
N GLY A 729 -9.89 17.48 46.23
CA GLY A 729 -9.15 18.27 45.23
C GLY A 729 -8.25 17.42 44.27
N PHE A 730 -7.71 16.32 44.80
CA PHE A 730 -6.98 15.38 43.95
C PHE A 730 -7.92 14.52 43.08
N LEU A 731 -8.99 13.98 43.67
CA LEU A 731 -9.97 13.16 42.95
C LEU A 731 -10.72 13.95 41.86
N ASP A 732 -11.01 15.24 42.08
CA ASP A 732 -11.58 16.12 41.06
C ASP A 732 -10.63 16.30 39.87
N PHE A 733 -9.34 16.40 40.12
CA PHE A 733 -8.32 16.44 39.09
C PHE A 733 -8.27 15.10 38.31
N VAL A 734 -8.29 13.98 39.00
CA VAL A 734 -8.34 12.64 38.38
C VAL A 734 -9.60 12.49 37.55
N LEU A 735 -10.76 12.93 38.04
CA LEU A 735 -12.04 12.87 37.32
C LEU A 735 -12.05 13.72 36.05
N SER A 736 -11.36 14.86 36.01
CA SER A 736 -11.23 15.65 34.79
C SER A 736 -10.47 14.86 33.71
N HIS A 737 -9.32 14.25 34.03
CA HIS A 737 -8.59 13.39 33.12
C HIS A 737 -9.38 12.13 32.70
N TYR A 738 -10.13 11.55 33.64
CA TYR A 738 -11.00 10.42 33.32
C TYR A 738 -12.08 10.77 32.27
N VAL A 739 -12.65 11.96 32.31
CA VAL A 739 -13.65 12.40 31.32
C VAL A 739 -13.03 12.49 29.93
N ASP A 740 -11.80 12.99 29.84
CA ASP A 740 -11.10 13.20 28.56
C ASP A 740 -10.45 11.90 28.04
N ASP A 741 -9.68 11.20 28.88
CA ASP A 741 -8.80 10.11 28.51
C ASP A 741 -9.40 8.70 28.77
N GLY A 742 -10.53 8.62 29.51
CA GLY A 742 -11.23 7.37 29.81
C GLY A 742 -10.66 6.57 30.98
N VAL A 743 -11.15 5.34 31.15
CA VAL A 743 -10.93 4.50 32.34
C VAL A 743 -9.48 4.13 32.61
N ARG A 744 -8.61 4.13 31.59
CA ARG A 744 -7.17 3.79 31.74
C ARG A 744 -6.42 4.75 32.68
N VAL A 745 -6.90 5.98 32.83
CA VAL A 745 -6.33 6.95 33.79
C VAL A 745 -6.52 6.50 35.25
N LEU A 746 -7.49 5.63 35.48
CA LEU A 746 -7.85 5.09 36.79
C LEU A 746 -7.00 3.86 37.21
N ASP A 747 -6.09 3.42 36.38
CA ASP A 747 -5.22 2.28 36.71
C ASP A 747 -4.13 2.68 37.71
N LEU A 748 -3.78 1.77 38.62
CA LEU A 748 -2.84 2.06 39.72
C LEU A 748 -1.45 2.50 39.25
N ASP A 749 -1.00 2.01 38.10
CA ASP A 749 0.28 2.42 37.51
C ASP A 749 0.29 3.88 37.06
N LYS A 750 -0.87 4.45 36.69
CA LYS A 750 -1.04 5.86 36.30
C LYS A 750 -1.11 6.83 37.49
N MET A 751 -1.40 6.31 38.69
CA MET A 751 -1.50 7.14 39.89
C MET A 751 -0.24 7.99 40.12
N LYS A 752 0.95 7.44 39.91
CA LYS A 752 2.21 8.16 40.09
C LYS A 752 2.31 9.38 39.15
N ASP A 753 1.94 9.18 37.90
CA ASP A 753 1.99 10.25 36.88
C ASP A 753 0.99 11.35 37.21
N LEU A 754 -0.22 11.00 37.64
CA LEU A 754 -1.25 11.95 38.08
C LEU A 754 -0.83 12.75 39.32
N LEU A 755 -0.18 12.10 40.30
CA LEU A 755 0.35 12.79 41.46
C LEU A 755 1.44 13.81 41.10
N GLN A 756 2.35 13.43 40.20
CA GLN A 756 3.39 14.33 39.69
C GLN A 756 2.80 15.52 38.92
N LEU A 757 1.78 15.27 38.08
CA LEU A 757 1.10 16.34 37.33
C LEU A 757 0.37 17.34 38.26
N LYS A 758 -0.22 16.86 39.35
CA LYS A 758 -0.99 17.72 40.29
C LYS A 758 -0.11 18.45 41.32
N TYR A 759 0.96 17.79 41.83
CA TYR A 759 1.77 18.25 42.96
C TYR A 759 3.25 18.53 42.61
N ASN A 760 3.64 18.43 41.36
CA ASN A 760 4.98 18.55 40.80
C ASN A 760 6.02 17.56 41.36
N SER A 761 5.80 16.94 42.54
CA SER A 761 6.60 15.86 43.06
C SER A 761 5.78 14.86 43.88
N ILE A 762 6.25 13.61 43.97
CA ILE A 762 5.61 12.58 44.80
C ILE A 762 5.73 12.94 46.27
N TYR A 763 6.81 13.59 46.69
CA TYR A 763 7.03 14.05 48.09
C TYR A 763 5.95 15.07 48.49
N ASP A 764 5.70 16.08 47.67
CA ASP A 764 4.68 17.09 47.93
C ASP A 764 3.27 16.49 47.95
N ALA A 765 3.03 15.51 47.10
CA ALA A 765 1.79 14.72 47.10
C ALA A 765 1.62 13.95 48.42
N GLN A 766 2.66 13.32 48.96
CA GLN A 766 2.63 12.62 50.26
C GLN A 766 2.42 13.56 51.44
N VAL A 767 3.01 14.76 51.42
CA VAL A 767 2.77 15.80 52.40
C VAL A 767 1.34 16.31 52.38
N ALA A 768 0.72 16.34 51.20
CA ALA A 768 -0.67 16.80 51.05
C ALA A 768 -1.70 15.71 51.37
N LEU A 769 -1.49 14.45 50.96
CA LEU A 769 -2.50 13.40 50.92
C LEU A 769 -2.22 12.23 51.90
N GLY A 770 -1.02 12.15 52.46
CA GLY A 770 -0.59 11.07 53.34
C GLY A 770 0.38 10.06 52.68
N PRO A 771 0.76 8.98 53.36
CA PRO A 771 1.68 7.98 52.84
C PRO A 771 1.20 7.32 51.57
N ALA A 772 2.12 6.91 50.70
CA ALA A 772 1.78 6.27 49.41
C ALA A 772 0.80 5.10 49.48
N PRO A 773 0.88 4.17 50.49
CA PRO A 773 -0.12 3.11 50.62
C PRO A 773 -1.55 3.60 50.90
N GLU A 774 -1.71 4.73 51.63
CA GLU A 774 -3.02 5.33 51.90
C GLU A 774 -3.56 6.02 50.66
N ILE A 775 -2.68 6.71 49.92
CA ILE A 775 -3.05 7.30 48.63
C ILE A 775 -3.55 6.21 47.68
N GLY A 776 -2.83 5.08 47.56
CA GLY A 776 -3.25 3.94 46.73
C GLY A 776 -4.60 3.36 47.17
N LYS A 777 -4.84 3.25 48.46
CA LYS A 777 -6.13 2.75 49.00
C LYS A 777 -7.30 3.65 48.62
N PHE A 778 -7.22 4.96 48.83
CA PHE A 778 -8.36 5.84 48.50
C PHE A 778 -8.50 6.05 46.99
N PHE A 779 -7.37 6.02 46.21
CA PHE A 779 -7.39 6.07 44.77
C PHE A 779 -8.06 4.84 44.13
N ALA A 780 -7.85 3.65 44.69
CA ALA A 780 -8.60 2.46 44.30
C ALA A 780 -10.05 2.52 44.77
N GLY A 781 -10.25 2.91 46.03
CA GLY A 781 -11.58 2.86 46.68
C GLY A 781 -12.59 3.88 46.15
N PHE A 782 -12.17 5.07 45.63
CA PHE A 782 -13.14 6.03 45.08
C PHE A 782 -13.81 5.53 43.80
N GLN A 783 -13.17 4.63 43.05
CA GLN A 783 -13.70 4.16 41.75
C GLN A 783 -15.00 3.43 41.84
N GLN A 784 -15.36 2.84 43.03
CA GLN A 784 -16.67 2.26 43.25
C GLN A 784 -17.82 3.28 43.06
N TYR A 785 -17.56 4.54 43.40
CA TYR A 785 -18.61 5.60 43.27
C TYR A 785 -18.87 6.02 41.81
N LEU A 786 -17.97 5.68 40.87
CA LEU A 786 -18.21 5.86 39.45
C LEU A 786 -19.23 4.88 38.88
N TYR A 787 -19.30 3.67 39.43
CA TYR A 787 -20.12 2.58 38.90
C TYR A 787 -21.29 2.17 39.78
N ILE A 788 -21.69 2.99 40.74
CA ILE A 788 -22.93 2.79 41.53
C ILE A 788 -24.15 2.86 40.60
N GLY A 789 -25.01 1.87 40.64
CA GLY A 789 -26.27 1.85 39.91
C GLY A 789 -27.15 3.06 40.28
N ALA A 790 -27.90 3.60 39.33
CA ALA A 790 -28.96 4.55 39.63
C ALA A 790 -29.98 3.82 40.54
N ALA A 791 -30.17 4.34 41.77
CA ALA A 791 -31.13 3.83 42.69
C ALA A 791 -32.53 4.00 42.10
#